data_444590417a9b6eb40a23a895aace596a
#
_entry.id   444590417a9b6eb40a23a895aace596a
#
_cell.length_a   1.000
_cell.length_b   1.000
_cell.length_c   1.000
_cell.angle_alpha   90.00
_cell.angle_beta   90.00
_cell.angle_gamma   90.00
#
_symmetry.space_group_name_H-M   'P 1'
#
loop_
_entity.id
_entity.type
_entity.pdbx_description
1 polymer ?
#
loop_
_entity_poly.entity_id
_entity_poly.type
_entity_poly.pdbx_seq_one_letter_code
_entity_poly.pdbx_strand_id
1 'polypeptide(L)'
;MSIRIALAGNPNSGKTTLFNALTGANQFVGNWPGVTVEKKEGKLKKHDDVVITDLPGIYSLSPYTLEEVVARNYLIGERPDAILNIVDGSNLERNLYLTTQLTELGIPVVIAINMMDVVKKNGDKIDTAQLSKQLGCRIVEISALKGTGVQEAAEAAIQAAKNGKAVPMHSFSGPVEHALAHIEEHAVSNMPEEQQRWYAVKLFERDSKAIEQFNLSDAVKQDVEAHIAEVEKEMDDDAESIITNERYIWIGSIIKSSYKKKSVGKLSASDKIDRIVTNRWLGLPIFAVVMFLIYWIAMVGVGAPATDWANDGLFGDGWHLFGIGSSKAEEAADDYTAAVNAINAYGYEFDLEDEEFDADAFLAEVKADASTEKSAVVVVEDEETLEESELTVYYDTIPEGADEESTNSMTFKDAVAYFTERSDFEEPDPADYGVWVPGIPVLIEKLLDALNVPEDGWVHGLIIDGIVAGVGAVLGFVPQMLVLFFLLAFVEACGYMARIAFVLDRVFRRFGLSGKSFIPILIGTGCGIPGIMASRTIENERDRRMTVMTTTFIPCGAKTPFIAMIAGAIFGGSAWIAVSAYFLGMAAIIVSGIILKKTKMFAGDPAPFVMELPAYHWPTLGNVLRSMWERGWSFIKKAGTIILLSTILVWFLTFFGWVDGSFRMLAEDEIEYSILARVGSAIAWIFAPLGWGNWQATVASVTGLVAKENIVGTMGILYGGGEGGAWASMSHAFTHLSGFSFLTFNLLCAPCFAAMGAIKREMNSRKWTWFAIGYECLFAYLVALAIYQIGAIFAADVSVSVIGLIAAIAVVALGVYMLVRPYKEATMLTKKVKVN
;
A
#
# COMPACT_ATOMS: atom_id res chain seq x y z
N MET A 1 -41.83 24.47 22.89
CA MET A 1 -40.43 24.15 22.56
C MET A 1 -40.43 22.98 21.60
N SER A 2 -39.68 23.04 20.51
CA SER A 2 -39.56 21.90 19.62
C SER A 2 -38.68 20.81 20.27
N ILE A 3 -39.16 19.58 20.28
CA ILE A 3 -38.42 18.43 20.79
C ILE A 3 -37.35 18.06 19.76
N ARG A 4 -36.08 17.92 20.18
CA ARG A 4 -34.95 17.50 19.34
C ARG A 4 -34.53 16.06 19.68
N ILE A 5 -34.60 15.19 18.71
CA ILE A 5 -34.23 13.76 18.85
C ILE A 5 -33.00 13.50 17.97
N ALA A 6 -31.91 12.98 18.56
CA ALA A 6 -30.76 12.51 17.82
C ALA A 6 -30.97 11.05 17.38
N LEU A 7 -30.79 10.77 16.08
CA LEU A 7 -30.77 9.41 15.58
C LEU A 7 -29.31 8.92 15.53
N ALA A 8 -28.96 7.99 16.42
CA ALA A 8 -27.64 7.40 16.54
C ALA A 8 -27.65 5.92 16.12
N GLY A 9 -26.51 5.38 15.79
CA GLY A 9 -26.37 3.94 15.48
C GLY A 9 -25.11 3.65 14.69
N ASN A 10 -24.74 2.39 14.68
CA ASN A 10 -23.57 1.90 13.95
C ASN A 10 -23.74 2.04 12.43
N PRO A 11 -22.66 2.12 11.67
CA PRO A 11 -22.73 1.97 10.22
C PRO A 11 -23.44 0.67 9.84
N ASN A 12 -24.25 0.72 8.79
CA ASN A 12 -25.05 -0.40 8.27
C ASN A 12 -26.17 -0.95 9.19
N SER A 13 -26.42 -0.33 10.33
CA SER A 13 -27.56 -0.72 11.20
C SER A 13 -28.95 -0.42 10.60
N GLY A 14 -29.00 0.28 9.47
CA GLY A 14 -30.25 0.71 8.82
C GLY A 14 -30.70 2.12 9.20
N LYS A 15 -29.80 2.95 9.73
CA LYS A 15 -30.05 4.31 10.23
C LYS A 15 -30.69 5.23 9.17
N THR A 16 -30.10 5.32 7.99
CA THR A 16 -30.64 6.13 6.88
C THR A 16 -32.01 5.67 6.41
N THR A 17 -32.26 4.36 6.42
CA THR A 17 -33.58 3.80 6.09
C THR A 17 -34.63 4.22 7.14
N LEU A 18 -34.28 4.15 8.43
CA LEU A 18 -35.14 4.58 9.51
C LEU A 18 -35.41 6.09 9.45
N PHE A 19 -34.38 6.91 9.22
CA PHE A 19 -34.50 8.37 9.08
C PHE A 19 -35.46 8.74 7.97
N ASN A 20 -35.32 8.14 6.78
CA ASN A 20 -36.22 8.37 5.63
C ASN A 20 -37.65 7.90 5.93
N ALA A 21 -37.83 6.81 6.63
CA ALA A 21 -39.17 6.33 7.04
C ALA A 21 -39.84 7.30 8.00
N LEU A 22 -39.10 7.91 8.93
CA LEU A 22 -39.59 8.84 9.96
C LEU A 22 -39.87 10.24 9.38
N THR A 23 -39.01 10.79 8.54
CA THR A 23 -39.08 12.19 8.08
C THR A 23 -39.71 12.35 6.69
N GLY A 24 -39.63 11.35 5.81
CA GLY A 24 -40.13 11.43 4.43
C GLY A 24 -39.41 12.46 3.58
N ALA A 25 -40.16 13.32 2.88
CA ALA A 25 -39.61 14.35 1.99
C ALA A 25 -39.16 15.64 2.71
N ASN A 26 -39.50 15.80 3.98
CA ASN A 26 -39.22 17.00 4.77
C ASN A 26 -37.82 16.94 5.42
N GLN A 27 -36.79 16.96 4.60
CA GLN A 27 -35.41 16.86 5.03
C GLN A 27 -34.62 18.10 4.62
N PHE A 28 -33.73 18.54 5.52
CA PHE A 28 -32.70 19.51 5.23
C PHE A 28 -31.35 18.79 5.20
N VAL A 29 -30.60 18.99 4.13
CA VAL A 29 -29.27 18.40 3.94
C VAL A 29 -28.25 19.53 3.85
N GLY A 30 -27.19 19.45 4.64
CA GLY A 30 -26.09 20.40 4.67
C GLY A 30 -24.82 19.71 5.18
N ASN A 31 -23.81 20.48 5.53
CA ASN A 31 -22.62 19.94 6.21
C ASN A 31 -22.60 20.38 7.67
N TRP A 32 -21.99 19.56 8.52
CA TRP A 32 -21.70 19.96 9.88
C TRP A 32 -20.72 21.16 9.88
N PRO A 33 -20.86 22.12 10.80
CA PRO A 33 -20.00 23.29 10.83
C PRO A 33 -18.51 22.95 10.89
N GLY A 34 -17.73 23.48 9.93
CA GLY A 34 -16.27 23.34 9.91
C GLY A 34 -15.73 22.01 9.38
N VAL A 35 -16.57 21.09 8.93
CA VAL A 35 -16.18 19.78 8.43
C VAL A 35 -16.96 19.37 7.16
N THR A 36 -16.44 18.40 6.42
CA THR A 36 -17.06 17.88 5.19
C THR A 36 -18.09 16.75 5.43
N VAL A 37 -18.46 16.52 6.68
CA VAL A 37 -19.42 15.48 7.07
C VAL A 37 -20.84 15.99 6.83
N GLU A 38 -21.66 15.18 6.18
CA GLU A 38 -23.04 15.53 5.84
C GLU A 38 -23.93 15.59 7.08
N LYS A 39 -24.73 16.65 7.25
CA LYS A 39 -25.76 16.83 8.28
C LYS A 39 -27.14 16.69 7.67
N LYS A 40 -27.98 15.82 8.23
CA LYS A 40 -29.39 15.66 7.85
C LYS A 40 -30.31 15.94 9.02
N GLU A 41 -31.24 16.82 8.81
CA GLU A 41 -32.31 17.11 9.77
C GLU A 41 -33.66 17.02 9.10
N GLY A 42 -34.67 16.58 9.82
CA GLY A 42 -36.03 16.48 9.28
C GLY A 42 -37.09 16.51 10.34
N LYS A 43 -38.26 17.00 10.00
CA LYS A 43 -39.43 16.97 10.86
C LYS A 43 -40.03 15.57 10.87
N LEU A 44 -40.43 15.09 12.05
CA LEU A 44 -41.13 13.82 12.19
C LEU A 44 -42.49 13.89 11.55
N LYS A 45 -42.86 12.87 10.76
CA LYS A 45 -44.20 12.75 10.20
C LYS A 45 -45.26 12.78 11.32
N LYS A 46 -46.31 13.56 11.13
CA LYS A 46 -47.42 13.76 12.08
C LYS A 46 -47.09 14.55 13.38
N HIS A 47 -45.82 15.01 13.53
CA HIS A 47 -45.36 15.80 14.69
C HIS A 47 -44.47 16.94 14.20
N ASP A 48 -45.05 18.07 13.81
CA ASP A 48 -44.31 19.22 13.28
C ASP A 48 -43.43 19.93 14.30
N ASP A 49 -43.64 19.64 15.59
CA ASP A 49 -42.91 20.14 16.75
C ASP A 49 -41.69 19.27 17.10
N VAL A 50 -41.48 18.16 16.39
CA VAL A 50 -40.35 17.24 16.63
C VAL A 50 -39.37 17.26 15.46
N VAL A 51 -38.13 17.55 15.75
CA VAL A 51 -37.02 17.54 14.79
C VAL A 51 -36.10 16.35 15.06
N ILE A 52 -35.82 15.57 14.03
CA ILE A 52 -34.85 14.47 14.10
C ILE A 52 -33.57 14.90 13.39
N THR A 53 -32.45 14.78 14.08
CA THR A 53 -31.09 14.98 13.52
C THR A 53 -30.43 13.64 13.30
N ASP A 54 -30.07 13.33 12.06
CA ASP A 54 -29.34 12.11 11.70
C ASP A 54 -27.84 12.31 11.98
N LEU A 55 -27.30 11.59 12.98
CA LEU A 55 -25.87 11.61 13.28
C LEU A 55 -25.11 10.73 12.28
N PRO A 56 -23.85 10.98 12.02
CA PRO A 56 -23.00 10.04 11.28
C PRO A 56 -23.05 8.63 11.88
N GLY A 57 -22.86 7.61 11.06
CA GLY A 57 -22.72 6.23 11.56
C GLY A 57 -21.40 6.09 12.31
N ILE A 58 -21.45 5.76 13.60
CA ILE A 58 -20.29 5.67 14.48
C ILE A 58 -20.28 4.35 15.24
N TYR A 59 -19.09 3.91 15.63
CA TYR A 59 -18.91 2.74 16.48
C TYR A 59 -18.68 3.08 17.94
N SER A 60 -18.14 4.27 18.19
CA SER A 60 -17.87 4.78 19.53
C SER A 60 -17.99 6.32 19.58
N LEU A 61 -17.98 6.88 20.77
CA LEU A 61 -17.88 8.34 21.01
C LEU A 61 -16.43 8.78 21.29
N SER A 62 -15.45 7.94 20.95
CA SER A 62 -14.03 8.28 21.04
C SER A 62 -13.61 9.18 19.87
N PRO A 63 -12.68 10.13 20.03
CA PRO A 63 -12.39 11.16 19.02
C PRO A 63 -11.41 10.66 17.91
N TYR A 64 -11.61 9.45 17.38
CA TYR A 64 -10.70 8.86 16.40
C TYR A 64 -11.04 9.23 14.97
N THR A 65 -12.33 9.33 14.63
CA THR A 65 -12.79 9.72 13.30
C THR A 65 -13.47 11.09 13.31
N LEU A 66 -13.55 11.75 12.15
CA LEU A 66 -14.29 13.03 12.04
C LEU A 66 -15.76 12.83 12.36
N GLU A 67 -16.34 11.73 11.94
CA GLU A 67 -17.73 11.33 12.18
C GLU A 67 -17.99 11.17 13.68
N GLU A 68 -17.11 10.50 14.40
CA GLU A 68 -17.20 10.33 15.87
C GLU A 68 -17.04 11.64 16.60
N VAL A 69 -16.09 12.48 16.17
CA VAL A 69 -15.92 13.83 16.74
C VAL A 69 -17.17 14.68 16.55
N VAL A 70 -17.78 14.64 15.36
CA VAL A 70 -19.01 15.40 15.04
C VAL A 70 -20.18 14.92 15.90
N ALA A 71 -20.41 13.60 15.95
CA ALA A 71 -21.51 13.03 16.75
C ALA A 71 -21.33 13.33 18.24
N ARG A 72 -20.10 13.18 18.77
CA ARG A 72 -19.76 13.51 20.15
C ARG A 72 -20.00 14.98 20.47
N ASN A 73 -19.50 15.89 19.65
CA ASN A 73 -19.64 17.33 19.88
C ASN A 73 -21.12 17.75 19.86
N TYR A 74 -21.93 17.15 18.99
CA TYR A 74 -23.35 17.40 18.95
C TYR A 74 -24.06 16.90 20.22
N LEU A 75 -23.81 15.65 20.63
CA LEU A 75 -24.45 15.05 21.80
C LEU A 75 -24.08 15.77 23.12
N ILE A 76 -22.84 16.24 23.24
CA ILE A 76 -22.37 16.93 24.44
C ILE A 76 -22.74 18.42 24.41
N GLY A 77 -22.55 19.10 23.28
CA GLY A 77 -22.74 20.55 23.16
C GLY A 77 -24.19 20.96 22.97
N GLU A 78 -24.87 20.32 22.02
CA GLU A 78 -26.29 20.64 21.70
C GLU A 78 -27.29 19.93 22.62
N ARG A 79 -26.90 18.81 23.24
CA ARG A 79 -27.69 17.99 24.18
C ARG A 79 -29.16 17.83 23.70
N PRO A 80 -29.44 16.92 22.75
CA PRO A 80 -30.80 16.64 22.30
C PRO A 80 -31.67 16.14 23.48
N ASP A 81 -32.98 16.31 23.37
CA ASP A 81 -33.92 15.92 24.43
C ASP A 81 -34.03 14.40 24.58
N ALA A 82 -33.76 13.63 23.51
CA ALA A 82 -33.62 12.17 23.54
C ALA A 82 -32.71 11.67 22.43
N ILE A 83 -32.22 10.44 22.59
CA ILE A 83 -31.48 9.70 21.57
C ILE A 83 -32.31 8.47 21.16
N LEU A 84 -32.58 8.35 19.88
CA LEU A 84 -33.10 7.13 19.27
C LEU A 84 -31.92 6.33 18.68
N ASN A 85 -31.49 5.31 19.39
CA ASN A 85 -30.34 4.49 19.00
C ASN A 85 -30.82 3.27 18.21
N ILE A 86 -30.43 3.16 16.94
CA ILE A 86 -30.73 2.00 16.11
C ILE A 86 -29.64 0.94 16.25
N VAL A 87 -30.06 -0.27 16.61
CA VAL A 87 -29.20 -1.42 16.89
C VAL A 87 -29.57 -2.55 15.94
N ASP A 88 -28.56 -3.15 15.29
CA ASP A 88 -28.73 -4.34 14.48
C ASP A 88 -28.94 -5.58 15.36
N GLY A 89 -30.13 -6.14 15.33
CA GLY A 89 -30.47 -7.34 16.11
C GLY A 89 -29.74 -8.60 15.68
N SER A 90 -29.20 -8.66 14.49
CA SER A 90 -28.35 -9.78 14.02
C SER A 90 -26.94 -9.73 14.60
N ASN A 91 -26.47 -8.52 15.01
CA ASN A 91 -25.14 -8.26 15.57
C ASN A 91 -25.24 -7.46 16.88
N LEU A 92 -26.03 -7.97 17.81
CA LEU A 92 -26.41 -7.25 19.01
C LEU A 92 -25.24 -6.85 19.88
N GLU A 93 -24.30 -7.75 20.12
CA GLU A 93 -23.12 -7.55 21.00
C GLU A 93 -22.32 -6.29 20.64
N ARG A 94 -22.02 -6.14 19.39
CA ARG A 94 -21.25 -5.00 18.92
C ARG A 94 -22.02 -3.69 18.98
N ASN A 95 -23.28 -3.73 18.55
CA ASN A 95 -24.09 -2.53 18.49
C ASN A 95 -24.38 -1.98 19.91
N LEU A 96 -24.38 -2.83 20.92
CA LEU A 96 -24.51 -2.45 22.30
C LEU A 96 -23.29 -1.69 22.84
N TYR A 97 -22.12 -1.80 22.22
CA TYR A 97 -20.94 -1.02 22.65
C TYR A 97 -21.19 0.48 22.53
N LEU A 98 -21.70 0.96 21.40
CA LEU A 98 -22.13 2.35 21.26
C LEU A 98 -23.27 2.68 22.24
N THR A 99 -24.20 1.75 22.43
CA THR A 99 -25.34 1.94 23.35
C THR A 99 -24.85 2.24 24.78
N THR A 100 -23.82 1.51 25.26
CA THR A 100 -23.26 1.77 26.62
C THR A 100 -22.77 3.20 26.75
N GLN A 101 -22.06 3.71 25.77
CA GLN A 101 -21.53 5.07 25.77
C GLN A 101 -22.64 6.12 25.66
N LEU A 102 -23.70 5.84 24.90
CA LEU A 102 -24.84 6.75 24.78
C LEU A 102 -25.62 6.86 26.09
N THR A 103 -25.76 5.77 26.84
CA THR A 103 -26.43 5.76 28.14
C THR A 103 -25.63 6.46 29.22
N GLU A 104 -24.28 6.48 29.11
CA GLU A 104 -23.39 7.21 30.03
C GLU A 104 -23.53 8.73 29.93
N LEU A 105 -24.03 9.29 28.82
CA LEU A 105 -24.22 10.73 28.60
C LEU A 105 -25.32 11.37 29.48
N GLY A 106 -26.16 10.54 30.11
CA GLY A 106 -27.29 11.04 30.93
C GLY A 106 -28.41 11.66 30.07
N ILE A 107 -28.45 11.40 28.79
CA ILE A 107 -29.55 11.75 27.87
C ILE A 107 -30.48 10.53 27.73
N PRO A 108 -31.82 10.70 27.78
CA PRO A 108 -32.74 9.59 27.60
C PRO A 108 -32.53 8.86 26.29
N VAL A 109 -32.26 7.55 26.35
CA VAL A 109 -32.03 6.69 25.19
C VAL A 109 -33.18 5.74 24.97
N VAL A 110 -33.67 5.64 23.73
CA VAL A 110 -34.57 4.59 23.27
C VAL A 110 -33.83 3.73 22.25
N ILE A 111 -33.90 2.43 22.44
CA ILE A 111 -33.20 1.47 21.55
C ILE A 111 -34.23 0.91 20.56
N ALA A 112 -33.98 1.10 19.28
CA ALA A 112 -34.72 0.49 18.19
C ALA A 112 -33.92 -0.71 17.64
N ILE A 113 -34.29 -1.95 18.01
CA ILE A 113 -33.65 -3.16 17.50
C ILE A 113 -34.19 -3.43 16.10
N ASN A 114 -33.37 -3.20 15.10
CA ASN A 114 -33.67 -3.37 13.69
C ASN A 114 -33.36 -4.79 13.20
N MET A 115 -33.78 -5.13 11.99
CA MET A 115 -33.60 -6.44 11.37
C MET A 115 -34.24 -7.59 12.14
N MET A 116 -35.31 -7.32 12.92
CA MET A 116 -36.03 -8.35 13.66
C MET A 116 -36.68 -9.41 12.76
N ASP A 117 -36.96 -9.10 11.52
CA ASP A 117 -37.39 -10.08 10.51
C ASP A 117 -36.26 -11.08 10.17
N VAL A 118 -35.01 -10.65 10.14
CA VAL A 118 -33.83 -11.53 9.94
C VAL A 118 -33.61 -12.40 11.19
N VAL A 119 -33.63 -11.79 12.37
CA VAL A 119 -33.52 -12.52 13.66
C VAL A 119 -34.57 -13.63 13.78
N LYS A 120 -35.85 -13.30 13.51
CA LYS A 120 -36.95 -14.27 13.52
C LYS A 120 -36.80 -15.36 12.45
N LYS A 121 -36.31 -14.99 11.23
CA LYS A 121 -36.03 -15.96 10.16
C LYS A 121 -34.94 -16.95 10.55
N ASN A 122 -33.91 -16.50 11.27
CA ASN A 122 -32.82 -17.34 11.78
C ASN A 122 -33.29 -18.23 12.95
N GLY A 123 -34.43 -17.93 13.53
CA GLY A 123 -35.02 -18.63 14.67
C GLY A 123 -34.38 -18.24 16.02
N ASP A 124 -33.66 -17.15 16.05
CA ASP A 124 -33.07 -16.58 17.26
C ASP A 124 -34.13 -15.81 18.05
N LYS A 125 -33.94 -15.71 19.36
CA LYS A 125 -34.86 -15.00 20.26
C LYS A 125 -34.09 -13.98 21.09
N ILE A 126 -34.56 -12.73 21.07
CA ILE A 126 -34.08 -11.65 21.93
C ILE A 126 -35.17 -11.40 22.97
N ASP A 127 -34.82 -11.49 24.26
CA ASP A 127 -35.67 -11.08 25.34
C ASP A 127 -35.55 -9.57 25.56
N THR A 128 -36.35 -8.79 24.83
CA THR A 128 -36.32 -7.33 24.87
C THR A 128 -36.74 -6.75 26.21
N ALA A 129 -37.56 -7.46 26.99
CA ALA A 129 -37.97 -7.04 28.33
C ALA A 129 -36.80 -7.16 29.32
N GLN A 130 -36.07 -8.27 29.29
CA GLN A 130 -34.89 -8.46 30.15
C GLN A 130 -33.77 -7.51 29.75
N LEU A 131 -33.52 -7.34 28.44
CA LEU A 131 -32.53 -6.42 27.90
C LEU A 131 -32.85 -4.97 28.30
N SER A 132 -34.12 -4.55 28.22
CA SER A 132 -34.60 -3.23 28.64
C SER A 132 -34.32 -2.96 30.12
N LYS A 133 -34.57 -3.97 30.95
CA LYS A 133 -34.32 -3.88 32.41
C LYS A 133 -32.84 -3.73 32.73
N GLN A 134 -31.95 -4.44 32.00
CA GLN A 134 -30.53 -4.41 32.25
C GLN A 134 -29.85 -3.13 31.70
N LEU A 135 -30.32 -2.61 30.58
CA LEU A 135 -29.82 -1.38 29.98
C LEU A 135 -30.47 -0.10 30.55
N GLY A 136 -31.55 -0.23 31.30
CA GLY A 136 -32.29 0.93 31.80
C GLY A 136 -32.99 1.77 30.74
N CYS A 137 -33.13 1.24 29.53
CA CYS A 137 -33.69 1.95 28.36
C CYS A 137 -34.92 1.23 27.79
N ARG A 138 -35.86 1.99 27.25
CA ARG A 138 -36.97 1.41 26.50
C ARG A 138 -36.50 0.82 25.19
N ILE A 139 -36.93 -0.39 24.88
CA ILE A 139 -36.55 -1.11 23.66
C ILE A 139 -37.80 -1.34 22.81
N VAL A 140 -37.65 -1.10 21.49
CA VAL A 140 -38.70 -1.32 20.49
C VAL A 140 -38.12 -2.20 19.36
N GLU A 141 -38.87 -3.27 19.03
CA GLU A 141 -38.52 -4.13 17.88
C GLU A 141 -38.97 -3.47 16.58
N ILE A 142 -38.06 -3.30 15.62
CA ILE A 142 -38.38 -2.70 14.34
C ILE A 142 -37.87 -3.54 13.15
N SER A 143 -38.44 -3.29 11.98
CA SER A 143 -37.87 -3.57 10.69
C SER A 143 -37.97 -2.31 9.83
N ALA A 144 -36.92 -1.53 9.77
CA ALA A 144 -36.90 -0.26 9.04
C ALA A 144 -37.25 -0.44 7.55
N LEU A 145 -36.80 -1.57 6.96
CA LEU A 145 -37.08 -1.90 5.56
C LEU A 145 -38.58 -2.21 5.32
N LYS A 146 -39.25 -2.89 6.28
CA LYS A 146 -40.67 -3.24 6.18
C LYS A 146 -41.59 -2.18 6.78
N GLY A 147 -41.01 -1.18 7.45
CA GLY A 147 -41.76 -0.11 8.12
C GLY A 147 -42.51 -0.55 9.41
N THR A 148 -42.20 -1.77 9.93
CA THR A 148 -42.87 -2.26 11.15
C THR A 148 -42.15 -1.70 12.40
N GLY A 149 -42.93 -1.27 13.43
CA GLY A 149 -42.42 -0.73 14.69
C GLY A 149 -41.84 0.69 14.62
N VAL A 150 -41.73 1.28 13.43
CA VAL A 150 -41.08 2.59 13.21
C VAL A 150 -41.82 3.71 13.94
N GLN A 151 -43.13 3.74 13.87
CA GLN A 151 -43.96 4.75 14.55
C GLN A 151 -43.87 4.58 16.08
N GLU A 152 -43.92 3.35 16.58
CA GLU A 152 -43.76 3.05 18.00
C GLU A 152 -42.43 3.50 18.55
N ALA A 153 -41.32 3.33 17.78
CA ALA A 153 -40.01 3.81 18.18
C ALA A 153 -39.95 5.34 18.26
N ALA A 154 -40.62 6.04 17.33
CA ALA A 154 -40.73 7.50 17.36
C ALA A 154 -41.52 8.00 18.57
N GLU A 155 -42.68 7.39 18.86
CA GLU A 155 -43.49 7.75 20.02
C GLU A 155 -42.76 7.46 21.34
N ALA A 156 -42.02 6.33 21.42
CA ALA A 156 -41.19 6.00 22.55
C ALA A 156 -40.09 7.06 22.79
N ALA A 157 -39.44 7.56 21.74
CA ALA A 157 -38.43 8.60 21.81
C ALA A 157 -39.02 9.96 22.26
N ILE A 158 -40.25 10.31 21.78
CA ILE A 158 -40.97 11.51 22.24
C ILE A 158 -41.32 11.39 23.72
N GLN A 159 -41.75 10.23 24.19
CA GLN A 159 -42.05 9.99 25.59
C GLN A 159 -40.81 10.08 26.46
N ALA A 160 -39.70 9.51 26.01
CA ALA A 160 -38.41 9.58 26.69
C ALA A 160 -37.91 11.05 26.82
N ALA A 161 -38.04 11.85 25.76
CA ALA A 161 -37.72 13.27 25.78
C ALA A 161 -38.55 14.06 26.81
N LYS A 162 -39.83 13.70 27.00
CA LYS A 162 -40.69 14.34 27.99
C LYS A 162 -40.41 13.92 29.42
N ASN A 163 -39.90 12.74 29.67
CA ASN A 163 -39.56 12.21 30.98
C ASN A 163 -38.27 12.78 31.57
N GLY A 164 -37.42 13.39 30.75
CA GLY A 164 -36.25 14.12 31.19
C GLY A 164 -35.03 13.23 31.42
N LYS A 165 -34.41 13.26 32.58
CA LYS A 165 -33.08 12.73 32.89
C LYS A 165 -33.03 11.19 32.92
N ALA A 166 -31.87 10.64 32.52
CA ALA A 166 -31.54 9.23 32.65
C ALA A 166 -30.23 9.07 33.44
N VAL A 167 -30.23 8.14 34.40
CA VAL A 167 -29.04 7.81 35.19
C VAL A 167 -28.40 6.53 34.59
N PRO A 168 -27.09 6.50 34.30
CA PRO A 168 -26.40 5.33 33.85
C PRO A 168 -26.52 4.16 34.85
N MET A 169 -26.83 2.97 34.35
CA MET A 169 -27.07 1.80 35.22
C MET A 169 -25.95 0.76 35.17
N HIS A 170 -24.93 0.96 34.34
CA HIS A 170 -23.88 -0.05 34.23
C HIS A 170 -22.76 0.24 35.21
N SER A 171 -22.16 -0.85 35.75
CA SER A 171 -20.97 -0.80 36.61
C SER A 171 -19.88 -1.67 36.02
N PHE A 172 -18.65 -1.27 36.24
CA PHE A 172 -17.43 -1.98 35.84
C PHE A 172 -16.95 -2.96 36.93
N SER A 173 -15.79 -3.59 36.73
CA SER A 173 -15.16 -4.42 37.76
C SER A 173 -14.75 -3.60 39.00
N GLY A 174 -14.57 -4.26 40.15
CA GLY A 174 -14.30 -3.60 41.42
C GLY A 174 -13.16 -2.58 41.40
N PRO A 175 -11.94 -2.89 40.89
CA PRO A 175 -10.84 -1.93 40.83
C PRO A 175 -11.15 -0.71 39.95
N VAL A 176 -11.78 -0.92 38.79
CA VAL A 176 -12.14 0.17 37.86
C VAL A 176 -13.24 1.04 38.48
N GLU A 177 -14.27 0.40 39.05
CA GLU A 177 -15.37 1.10 39.69
C GLU A 177 -14.90 1.96 40.86
N HIS A 178 -13.96 1.44 41.67
CA HIS A 178 -13.37 2.18 42.80
C HIS A 178 -12.63 3.45 42.31
N ALA A 179 -11.79 3.30 41.26
CA ALA A 179 -11.10 4.43 40.67
C ALA A 179 -12.04 5.47 40.07
N LEU A 180 -13.10 5.03 39.39
CA LEU A 180 -14.10 5.93 38.81
C LEU A 180 -14.88 6.69 39.90
N ALA A 181 -15.24 6.03 40.99
CA ALA A 181 -15.90 6.69 42.12
C ALA A 181 -15.03 7.81 42.74
N HIS A 182 -13.72 7.58 42.90
CA HIS A 182 -12.82 8.63 43.33
C HIS A 182 -12.71 9.79 42.34
N ILE A 183 -12.70 9.49 41.04
CA ILE A 183 -12.69 10.51 39.98
C ILE A 183 -14.00 11.33 40.03
N GLU A 184 -15.14 10.66 40.20
CA GLU A 184 -16.46 11.31 40.33
C GLU A 184 -16.49 12.29 41.52
N GLU A 185 -15.98 11.85 42.66
CA GLU A 185 -15.95 12.65 43.87
C GLU A 185 -14.97 13.84 43.78
N HIS A 186 -13.73 13.61 43.31
CA HIS A 186 -12.68 14.60 43.40
C HIS A 186 -12.58 15.54 42.19
N ALA A 187 -12.95 15.06 40.99
CA ALA A 187 -12.73 15.80 39.75
C ALA A 187 -14.01 16.38 39.13
N VAL A 188 -15.17 15.69 39.24
CA VAL A 188 -16.40 16.07 38.55
C VAL A 188 -17.64 16.26 39.44
N SER A 189 -17.47 16.27 40.78
CA SER A 189 -18.58 16.43 41.72
C SER A 189 -19.40 17.72 41.53
N ASN A 190 -18.83 18.75 40.92
CA ASN A 190 -19.51 19.99 40.59
C ASN A 190 -20.44 19.91 39.37
N MET A 191 -20.46 18.78 38.66
CA MET A 191 -21.30 18.58 37.50
C MET A 191 -22.64 17.96 37.86
N PRO A 192 -23.67 18.11 36.98
CA PRO A 192 -24.93 17.38 37.15
C PRO A 192 -24.70 15.89 37.30
N GLU A 193 -25.37 15.24 38.25
CA GLU A 193 -25.19 13.82 38.56
C GLU A 193 -25.26 12.91 37.32
N GLU A 194 -26.16 13.22 36.38
CA GLU A 194 -26.34 12.50 35.13
C GLU A 194 -25.14 12.59 34.17
N GLN A 195 -24.18 13.50 34.41
CA GLN A 195 -23.01 13.68 33.54
C GLN A 195 -21.71 13.19 34.19
N GLN A 196 -21.70 13.04 35.52
CA GLN A 196 -20.48 12.73 36.28
C GLN A 196 -19.85 11.43 35.78
N ARG A 197 -20.65 10.42 35.57
CA ARG A 197 -20.18 9.11 35.11
C ARG A 197 -19.44 9.18 33.78
N TRP A 198 -20.00 9.85 32.78
CA TRP A 198 -19.39 9.97 31.47
C TRP A 198 -18.04 10.71 31.54
N TYR A 199 -17.99 11.80 32.27
CA TYR A 199 -16.75 12.57 32.43
C TYR A 199 -15.71 11.84 33.28
N ALA A 200 -16.10 11.09 34.30
CA ALA A 200 -15.18 10.26 35.08
C ALA A 200 -14.53 9.18 34.22
N VAL A 201 -15.31 8.48 33.38
CA VAL A 201 -14.79 7.51 32.44
C VAL A 201 -13.83 8.18 31.44
N LYS A 202 -14.16 9.37 30.92
CA LYS A 202 -13.30 10.09 29.98
C LYS A 202 -12.02 10.62 30.62
N LEU A 203 -12.04 11.02 31.88
CA LEU A 203 -10.83 11.37 32.64
C LEU A 203 -9.98 10.13 32.92
N PHE A 204 -10.60 8.99 33.23
CA PHE A 204 -9.88 7.72 33.39
C PHE A 204 -9.20 7.30 32.08
N GLU A 205 -9.89 7.41 30.93
CA GLU A 205 -9.33 7.18 29.60
C GLU A 205 -8.29 8.24 29.17
N ARG A 206 -8.01 9.26 30.00
CA ARG A 206 -7.14 10.42 29.70
C ARG A 206 -7.54 11.16 28.42
N ASP A 207 -8.84 11.27 28.15
CA ASP A 207 -9.34 11.97 26.96
C ASP A 207 -8.94 13.45 26.97
N SER A 208 -8.15 13.88 25.99
CA SER A 208 -7.57 15.23 25.92
C SER A 208 -8.62 16.34 25.91
N LYS A 209 -9.76 16.11 25.22
CA LYS A 209 -10.84 17.10 25.13
C LYS A 209 -11.64 17.20 26.43
N ALA A 210 -11.81 16.10 27.14
CA ALA A 210 -12.41 16.12 28.46
C ALA A 210 -11.50 16.85 29.47
N ILE A 211 -10.19 16.56 29.40
CA ILE A 211 -9.20 17.21 30.26
C ILE A 211 -9.14 18.75 30.04
N GLU A 212 -9.24 19.19 28.78
CA GLU A 212 -9.24 20.63 28.44
C GLU A 212 -10.47 21.37 28.94
N GLN A 213 -11.62 20.70 29.09
CA GLN A 213 -12.85 21.32 29.62
C GLN A 213 -12.78 21.57 31.13
N PHE A 214 -11.94 20.81 31.85
CA PHE A 214 -11.80 20.96 33.29
C PHE A 214 -10.50 21.66 33.65
N ASN A 215 -10.60 22.81 34.30
CA ASN A 215 -9.46 23.47 34.94
C ASN A 215 -9.10 22.77 36.28
N LEU A 216 -8.75 21.46 36.18
CA LEU A 216 -8.36 20.70 37.37
C LEU A 216 -7.07 21.22 37.95
N SER A 217 -7.03 21.33 39.29
CA SER A 217 -5.81 21.69 40.03
C SER A 217 -4.76 20.56 39.85
N ASP A 218 -3.48 20.93 39.99
CA ASP A 218 -2.41 19.92 39.82
C ASP A 218 -2.47 18.84 40.90
N ALA A 219 -3.01 19.13 42.07
CA ALA A 219 -3.22 18.14 43.13
C ALA A 219 -4.29 17.12 42.74
N VAL A 220 -5.43 17.54 42.17
CA VAL A 220 -6.49 16.65 41.70
C VAL A 220 -6.00 15.82 40.51
N LYS A 221 -5.21 16.40 39.59
CA LYS A 221 -4.61 15.65 38.50
C LYS A 221 -3.66 14.56 38.97
N GLN A 222 -2.87 14.84 40.03
CA GLN A 222 -1.97 13.83 40.60
C GLN A 222 -2.72 12.69 41.27
N ASP A 223 -3.77 13.00 41.98
CA ASP A 223 -4.62 12.04 42.67
C ASP A 223 -5.32 11.11 41.66
N VAL A 224 -5.99 11.69 40.65
CA VAL A 224 -6.63 10.96 39.58
C VAL A 224 -5.63 10.06 38.83
N GLU A 225 -4.45 10.58 38.51
CA GLU A 225 -3.42 9.83 37.83
C GLU A 225 -2.87 8.67 38.69
N ALA A 226 -2.79 8.81 39.99
CA ALA A 226 -2.37 7.75 40.90
C ALA A 226 -3.35 6.56 40.87
N HIS A 227 -4.65 6.86 40.93
CA HIS A 227 -5.70 5.83 40.84
C HIS A 227 -5.71 5.14 39.47
N ILE A 228 -5.53 5.87 38.37
CA ILE A 228 -5.44 5.28 37.04
C ILE A 228 -4.22 4.36 36.95
N ALA A 229 -3.04 4.82 37.39
CA ALA A 229 -1.80 4.05 37.34
C ALA A 229 -1.85 2.75 38.21
N GLU A 230 -2.59 2.80 39.33
CA GLU A 230 -2.83 1.61 40.15
C GLU A 230 -3.63 0.56 39.42
N VAL A 231 -4.73 0.95 38.77
CA VAL A 231 -5.58 0.03 37.99
C VAL A 231 -4.84 -0.51 36.76
N GLU A 232 -4.08 0.34 36.03
CA GLU A 232 -3.26 -0.09 34.90
C GLU A 232 -2.21 -1.13 35.33
N LYS A 233 -1.61 -0.96 36.49
CA LYS A 233 -0.64 -1.93 37.04
C LYS A 233 -1.31 -3.23 37.46
N GLU A 234 -2.52 -3.17 38.05
CA GLU A 234 -3.27 -4.35 38.49
C GLU A 234 -3.78 -5.18 37.31
N MET A 235 -4.27 -4.51 36.25
CA MET A 235 -4.86 -5.15 35.08
C MET A 235 -3.86 -5.40 33.94
N ASP A 236 -2.61 -4.94 34.06
CA ASP A 236 -1.52 -5.09 33.07
C ASP A 236 -1.93 -4.61 31.67
N ASP A 237 -2.70 -3.51 31.59
CA ASP A 237 -3.15 -2.92 30.34
C ASP A 237 -3.30 -1.39 30.49
N ASP A 238 -3.44 -0.66 29.36
CA ASP A 238 -3.69 0.79 29.39
C ASP A 238 -5.14 1.13 29.74
N ALA A 239 -5.38 2.32 30.28
CA ALA A 239 -6.67 2.76 30.80
C ALA A 239 -7.80 2.69 29.76
N GLU A 240 -7.53 3.00 28.49
CA GLU A 240 -8.53 2.94 27.43
C GLU A 240 -8.89 1.51 27.07
N SER A 241 -7.90 0.63 26.98
CA SER A 241 -8.07 -0.80 26.74
C SER A 241 -8.85 -1.47 27.88
N ILE A 242 -8.56 -1.10 29.12
CA ILE A 242 -9.28 -1.57 30.31
C ILE A 242 -10.77 -1.23 30.22
N ILE A 243 -11.13 0.05 30.01
CA ILE A 243 -12.52 0.45 29.87
C ILE A 243 -13.23 -0.24 28.71
N THR A 244 -12.54 -0.40 27.60
CA THR A 244 -13.08 -1.10 26.43
C THR A 244 -13.36 -2.57 26.74
N ASN A 245 -12.43 -3.25 27.38
CA ASN A 245 -12.58 -4.64 27.79
C ASN A 245 -13.72 -4.83 28.80
N GLU A 246 -13.79 -3.97 29.80
CA GLU A 246 -14.86 -3.98 30.81
C GLU A 246 -16.24 -3.80 30.19
N ARG A 247 -16.42 -2.88 29.23
CA ARG A 247 -17.67 -2.75 28.47
C ARG A 247 -18.04 -4.04 27.75
N TYR A 248 -17.08 -4.72 27.10
CA TYR A 248 -17.37 -5.99 26.42
C TYR A 248 -17.70 -7.13 27.40
N ILE A 249 -17.05 -7.19 28.57
CA ILE A 249 -17.38 -8.15 29.62
C ILE A 249 -18.83 -7.95 30.08
N TRP A 250 -19.20 -6.70 30.35
CA TRP A 250 -20.56 -6.36 30.77
C TRP A 250 -21.60 -6.67 29.70
N ILE A 251 -21.35 -6.27 28.43
CA ILE A 251 -22.22 -6.58 27.28
C ILE A 251 -22.38 -8.10 27.12
N GLY A 252 -21.28 -8.85 27.20
CA GLY A 252 -21.29 -10.31 27.12
C GLY A 252 -22.17 -10.94 28.19
N SER A 253 -22.20 -10.42 29.43
CA SER A 253 -23.04 -10.86 30.51
C SER A 253 -24.53 -10.62 30.22
N ILE A 254 -24.87 -9.45 29.66
CA ILE A 254 -26.24 -9.09 29.27
C ILE A 254 -26.71 -9.99 28.15
N ILE A 255 -25.93 -10.17 27.10
CA ILE A 255 -26.30 -11.00 25.95
C ILE A 255 -26.49 -12.44 26.35
N LYS A 256 -25.65 -13.00 27.20
CA LYS A 256 -25.76 -14.37 27.69
C LYS A 256 -27.09 -14.62 28.40
N SER A 257 -27.64 -13.60 29.04
CA SER A 257 -28.93 -13.69 29.75
C SER A 257 -30.15 -13.38 28.87
N SER A 258 -30.04 -12.47 27.89
CA SER A 258 -31.19 -11.94 27.12
C SER A 258 -31.27 -12.41 25.66
N TYR A 259 -30.24 -13.06 25.12
CA TYR A 259 -30.19 -13.52 23.73
C TYR A 259 -30.02 -15.03 23.63
N LYS A 260 -31.00 -15.72 23.04
CA LYS A 260 -30.99 -17.16 22.83
C LYS A 260 -30.86 -17.49 21.35
N LYS A 261 -29.68 -17.90 20.92
CA LYS A 261 -29.47 -18.46 19.59
C LYS A 261 -30.09 -19.85 19.48
N LYS A 262 -30.82 -20.14 18.42
CA LYS A 262 -31.38 -21.45 18.15
C LYS A 262 -30.30 -22.53 17.97
N SER A 263 -29.13 -22.14 17.52
CA SER A 263 -27.98 -23.03 17.25
C SER A 263 -26.96 -23.04 18.40
N VAL A 264 -27.39 -23.03 19.65
CA VAL A 264 -26.48 -23.17 20.80
C VAL A 264 -25.72 -24.49 20.69
N GLY A 265 -24.40 -24.43 20.47
CA GLY A 265 -23.53 -25.60 20.42
C GLY A 265 -23.07 -26.03 19.04
N LYS A 266 -23.57 -25.48 17.93
CA LYS A 266 -22.98 -25.66 16.60
C LYS A 266 -22.24 -24.38 16.19
N LEU A 267 -20.90 -24.44 16.23
CA LEU A 267 -20.07 -23.41 15.66
C LEU A 267 -20.48 -23.20 14.20
N SER A 268 -20.69 -21.95 13.79
CA SER A 268 -20.91 -21.62 12.38
C SER A 268 -19.70 -22.06 11.56
N ALA A 269 -19.85 -22.19 10.24
CA ALA A 269 -18.71 -22.47 9.38
C ALA A 269 -17.63 -21.38 9.54
N SER A 270 -18.04 -20.11 9.69
CA SER A 270 -17.14 -18.99 9.96
C SER A 270 -16.38 -19.16 11.27
N ASP A 271 -17.05 -19.51 12.37
CA ASP A 271 -16.39 -19.70 13.68
C ASP A 271 -15.36 -20.84 13.67
N LYS A 272 -15.64 -21.91 12.90
CA LYS A 272 -14.68 -23.02 12.73
C LYS A 272 -13.44 -22.59 11.97
N ILE A 273 -13.62 -21.83 10.90
CA ILE A 273 -12.53 -21.28 10.09
C ILE A 273 -11.73 -20.28 10.94
N ASP A 274 -12.40 -19.38 11.66
CA ASP A 274 -11.79 -18.38 12.50
C ASP A 274 -10.91 -19.02 13.59
N ARG A 275 -11.37 -20.10 14.22
CA ARG A 275 -10.57 -20.83 15.22
C ARG A 275 -9.20 -21.30 14.69
N ILE A 276 -9.10 -21.56 13.38
CA ILE A 276 -7.85 -21.97 12.73
C ILE A 276 -7.08 -20.73 12.26
N VAL A 277 -7.74 -19.85 11.53
CA VAL A 277 -7.11 -18.70 10.87
C VAL A 277 -6.67 -17.62 11.85
N THR A 278 -7.42 -17.40 12.94
CA THR A 278 -7.03 -16.45 14.00
C THR A 278 -6.18 -17.06 15.11
N ASN A 279 -5.79 -18.34 14.97
CA ASN A 279 -4.90 -18.99 15.91
C ASN A 279 -3.54 -18.28 15.94
N ARG A 280 -3.00 -18.06 17.14
CA ARG A 280 -1.75 -17.32 17.37
C ARG A 280 -0.55 -17.89 16.60
N TRP A 281 -0.48 -19.23 16.44
CA TRP A 281 0.65 -19.92 15.80
C TRP A 281 0.37 -20.28 14.35
N LEU A 282 -0.89 -20.64 14.01
CA LEU A 282 -1.26 -21.07 12.67
C LEU A 282 -1.68 -19.90 11.77
N GLY A 283 -2.17 -18.79 12.33
CA GLY A 283 -2.68 -17.66 11.55
C GLY A 283 -1.62 -17.03 10.64
N LEU A 284 -0.39 -16.85 11.15
CA LEU A 284 0.70 -16.25 10.37
C LEU A 284 1.19 -17.16 9.23
N PRO A 285 1.47 -18.47 9.44
CA PRO A 285 1.80 -19.39 8.34
C PRO A 285 0.70 -19.51 7.27
N ILE A 286 -0.56 -19.65 7.71
CA ILE A 286 -1.69 -19.72 6.74
C ILE A 286 -1.75 -18.45 5.90
N PHE A 287 -1.59 -17.32 6.55
CA PHE A 287 -1.54 -16.04 5.85
C PHE A 287 -0.39 -15.98 4.84
N ALA A 288 0.82 -16.40 5.23
CA ALA A 288 1.97 -16.43 4.33
C ALA A 288 1.69 -17.30 3.08
N VAL A 289 1.07 -18.48 3.27
CA VAL A 289 0.68 -19.36 2.16
C VAL A 289 -0.37 -18.71 1.25
N VAL A 290 -1.42 -18.10 1.82
CA VAL A 290 -2.47 -17.44 1.03
C VAL A 290 -1.89 -16.29 0.21
N MET A 291 -1.04 -15.47 0.81
CA MET A 291 -0.41 -14.35 0.10
C MET A 291 0.60 -14.84 -0.94
N PHE A 292 1.38 -15.86 -0.63
CA PHE A 292 2.25 -16.48 -1.62
C PHE A 292 1.47 -16.95 -2.85
N LEU A 293 0.33 -17.62 -2.66
CA LEU A 293 -0.51 -18.06 -3.77
C LEU A 293 -1.07 -16.88 -4.58
N ILE A 294 -1.51 -15.81 -3.90
CA ILE A 294 -2.00 -14.60 -4.58
C ILE A 294 -0.90 -13.98 -5.43
N TYR A 295 0.29 -13.82 -4.87
CA TYR A 295 1.41 -13.24 -5.60
C TYR A 295 1.92 -14.17 -6.70
N TRP A 296 2.00 -15.47 -6.47
CA TRP A 296 2.40 -16.43 -7.47
C TRP A 296 1.47 -16.41 -8.68
N ILE A 297 0.14 -16.38 -8.47
CA ILE A 297 -0.83 -16.27 -9.55
C ILE A 297 -0.72 -14.92 -10.27
N ALA A 298 -0.55 -13.83 -9.50
CA ALA A 298 -0.52 -12.48 -10.07
C ALA A 298 0.81 -12.12 -10.76
N MET A 299 1.92 -12.70 -10.30
CA MET A 299 3.26 -12.33 -10.80
C MET A 299 3.87 -13.36 -11.74
N VAL A 300 3.51 -14.63 -11.59
CA VAL A 300 4.10 -15.73 -12.37
C VAL A 300 3.04 -16.46 -13.20
N GLY A 301 1.94 -16.89 -12.56
CA GLY A 301 1.02 -17.82 -13.21
C GLY A 301 0.16 -17.23 -14.32
N VAL A 302 -0.40 -16.04 -14.11
CA VAL A 302 -1.33 -15.38 -15.06
C VAL A 302 -0.84 -13.98 -15.40
N GLY A 303 -0.24 -13.31 -14.44
CA GLY A 303 0.14 -11.90 -14.58
C GLY A 303 1.33 -11.71 -15.52
N ALA A 304 2.41 -12.50 -15.40
CA ALA A 304 3.57 -12.40 -16.29
C ALA A 304 3.18 -12.67 -17.74
N PRO A 305 2.58 -13.82 -18.13
CA PRO A 305 2.22 -14.04 -19.52
C PRO A 305 1.28 -12.98 -20.10
N ALA A 306 0.43 -12.37 -19.26
CA ALA A 306 -0.46 -11.30 -19.72
C ALA A 306 0.28 -9.97 -19.86
N THR A 307 1.35 -9.75 -19.10
CA THR A 307 2.21 -8.57 -19.20
C THR A 307 3.14 -8.69 -20.38
N ASP A 308 3.75 -9.86 -20.60
CA ASP A 308 4.60 -10.15 -21.75
C ASP A 308 3.80 -9.96 -23.04
N TRP A 309 2.58 -10.52 -23.12
CA TRP A 309 1.69 -10.23 -24.25
C TRP A 309 1.37 -8.74 -24.41
N ALA A 310 1.27 -7.97 -23.33
CA ALA A 310 0.98 -6.55 -23.45
C ALA A 310 2.23 -5.74 -23.83
N ASN A 311 3.42 -6.10 -23.34
CA ASN A 311 4.67 -5.42 -23.66
C ASN A 311 5.11 -5.75 -25.08
N ASP A 312 5.25 -7.03 -25.41
CA ASP A 312 5.83 -7.47 -26.68
C ASP A 312 4.80 -7.44 -27.81
N GLY A 313 3.53 -7.73 -27.46
CA GLY A 313 2.44 -7.75 -28.43
C GLY A 313 1.81 -6.38 -28.66
N LEU A 314 1.18 -5.80 -27.61
CA LEU A 314 0.37 -4.58 -27.77
C LEU A 314 1.25 -3.31 -27.86
N PHE A 315 2.30 -3.24 -27.07
CA PHE A 315 3.23 -2.10 -26.99
C PHE A 315 4.61 -2.39 -27.57
N GLY A 316 4.85 -3.58 -28.11
CA GLY A 316 6.00 -3.98 -28.90
C GLY A 316 5.61 -4.20 -30.35
N ASP A 317 6.21 -5.21 -30.98
CA ASP A 317 6.12 -5.45 -32.42
C ASP A 317 4.75 -5.99 -32.87
N GLY A 318 4.09 -6.78 -32.03
CA GLY A 318 2.77 -7.33 -32.32
C GLY A 318 2.58 -8.73 -31.76
N TRP A 319 1.49 -9.39 -32.18
CA TRP A 319 1.17 -10.75 -31.70
C TRP A 319 0.40 -11.55 -32.73
N HIS A 320 0.52 -12.87 -32.62
CA HIS A 320 -0.28 -13.81 -33.44
C HIS A 320 -1.70 -13.93 -32.86
N LEU A 321 -2.70 -13.65 -33.69
CA LEU A 321 -4.11 -13.71 -33.28
C LEU A 321 -4.48 -15.14 -32.88
N PHE A 322 -4.95 -15.32 -31.63
CA PHE A 322 -5.24 -16.64 -31.03
C PHE A 322 -4.04 -17.61 -30.98
N GLY A 323 -2.82 -17.11 -31.05
CA GLY A 323 -1.60 -17.94 -31.06
C GLY A 323 -1.38 -18.73 -32.35
N ILE A 324 -2.09 -18.37 -33.44
CA ILE A 324 -1.94 -19.08 -34.71
C ILE A 324 -0.64 -18.66 -35.38
N GLY A 325 0.36 -19.52 -35.29
CA GLY A 325 1.68 -19.31 -35.88
C GLY A 325 2.76 -18.93 -34.85
N SER A 326 2.43 -18.60 -33.60
CA SER A 326 3.42 -18.18 -32.61
C SER A 326 4.56 -19.19 -32.43
N SER A 327 4.25 -20.46 -32.23
CA SER A 327 5.29 -21.49 -32.03
C SER A 327 6.25 -21.69 -33.23
N LYS A 328 5.80 -21.36 -34.44
CA LYS A 328 6.67 -21.42 -35.62
C LYS A 328 7.52 -20.15 -35.74
N ALA A 329 6.98 -19.02 -35.35
CA ALA A 329 7.73 -17.76 -35.32
C ALA A 329 8.81 -17.83 -34.23
N GLU A 330 8.45 -18.32 -33.03
CA GLU A 330 9.40 -18.56 -31.94
C GLU A 330 10.52 -19.53 -32.36
N GLU A 331 10.17 -20.67 -32.93
CA GLU A 331 11.15 -21.66 -33.44
C GLU A 331 12.10 -21.02 -34.49
N ALA A 332 11.57 -20.16 -35.36
CA ALA A 332 12.37 -19.51 -36.39
C ALA A 332 13.28 -18.41 -35.81
N ALA A 333 12.81 -17.65 -34.78
CA ALA A 333 13.61 -16.66 -34.08
C ALA A 333 14.70 -17.31 -33.21
N ASP A 334 14.36 -18.44 -32.54
CA ASP A 334 15.34 -19.21 -31.77
C ASP A 334 16.44 -19.79 -32.67
N ASP A 335 16.07 -20.33 -33.85
CA ASP A 335 17.03 -20.82 -34.82
C ASP A 335 17.93 -19.73 -35.38
N TYR A 336 17.36 -18.53 -35.63
CA TYR A 336 18.13 -17.37 -36.07
C TYR A 336 19.11 -16.92 -35.02
N THR A 337 18.66 -16.71 -33.77
CA THR A 337 19.50 -16.31 -32.63
C THR A 337 20.61 -17.33 -32.40
N ALA A 338 20.29 -18.61 -32.43
CA ALA A 338 21.28 -19.67 -32.30
C ALA A 338 22.32 -19.65 -33.44
N ALA A 339 21.89 -19.31 -34.66
CA ALA A 339 22.79 -19.19 -35.80
C ALA A 339 23.72 -17.96 -35.67
N VAL A 340 23.20 -16.81 -35.26
CA VAL A 340 23.98 -15.62 -35.01
C VAL A 340 25.00 -15.85 -33.88
N ASN A 341 24.57 -16.41 -32.75
CA ASN A 341 25.46 -16.78 -31.65
C ASN A 341 26.57 -17.73 -32.09
N ALA A 342 26.24 -18.67 -32.95
CA ALA A 342 27.22 -19.63 -33.49
C ALA A 342 28.28 -18.93 -34.36
N ILE A 343 27.88 -17.98 -35.18
CA ILE A 343 28.80 -17.18 -36.01
C ILE A 343 29.69 -16.28 -35.16
N ASN A 344 29.09 -15.55 -34.22
CA ASN A 344 29.79 -14.62 -33.33
C ASN A 344 30.83 -15.31 -32.43
N ALA A 345 30.52 -16.53 -31.96
CA ALA A 345 31.43 -17.32 -31.13
C ALA A 345 32.82 -17.58 -31.82
N TYR A 346 32.82 -17.65 -33.12
CA TYR A 346 34.04 -17.85 -33.92
C TYR A 346 34.64 -16.56 -34.46
N GLY A 347 34.19 -15.39 -33.93
CA GLY A 347 34.78 -14.08 -34.21
C GLY A 347 34.31 -13.45 -35.52
N TYR A 348 33.19 -13.91 -36.08
CA TYR A 348 32.54 -13.29 -37.21
C TYR A 348 31.33 -12.50 -36.70
N GLU A 349 31.37 -11.18 -36.86
CA GLU A 349 30.27 -10.28 -36.55
C GLU A 349 29.79 -9.64 -37.83
N PHE A 350 28.47 -9.44 -37.97
CA PHE A 350 27.89 -8.70 -39.08
C PHE A 350 26.89 -7.70 -38.58
N ASP A 351 26.92 -6.52 -39.19
CA ASP A 351 26.00 -5.42 -38.91
C ASP A 351 25.20 -5.14 -40.19
N LEU A 352 23.89 -5.34 -40.12
CA LEU A 352 23.00 -5.10 -41.26
C LEU A 352 22.68 -3.63 -41.49
N GLU A 353 22.97 -2.75 -40.51
CA GLU A 353 22.85 -1.31 -40.64
C GLU A 353 24.07 -0.68 -41.36
N ASP A 354 25.15 -1.42 -41.52
CA ASP A 354 26.33 -0.94 -42.23
C ASP A 354 26.06 -0.93 -43.74
N GLU A 355 26.01 0.26 -44.35
CA GLU A 355 25.81 0.42 -45.80
C GLU A 355 26.89 -0.27 -46.65
N GLU A 356 28.05 -0.65 -46.07
CA GLU A 356 29.14 -1.38 -46.75
C GLU A 356 29.08 -2.88 -46.51
N PHE A 357 28.12 -3.42 -45.75
CA PHE A 357 27.99 -4.89 -45.49
C PHE A 357 27.70 -5.66 -46.76
N ASP A 358 28.65 -6.51 -47.18
CA ASP A 358 28.52 -7.42 -48.34
C ASP A 358 28.24 -8.85 -47.86
N ALA A 359 26.97 -9.21 -47.82
CA ALA A 359 26.51 -10.53 -47.38
C ALA A 359 27.16 -11.71 -48.14
N ASP A 360 27.41 -11.55 -49.44
CA ASP A 360 28.05 -12.59 -50.26
C ASP A 360 29.52 -12.74 -49.89
N ALA A 361 30.21 -11.64 -49.67
CA ALA A 361 31.64 -11.64 -49.26
C ALA A 361 31.79 -12.21 -47.85
N PHE A 362 30.94 -11.78 -46.91
CA PHE A 362 30.90 -12.29 -45.55
C PHE A 362 30.63 -13.79 -45.51
N LEU A 363 29.63 -14.24 -46.22
CA LEU A 363 29.29 -15.66 -46.29
C LEU A 363 30.39 -16.51 -46.94
N ALA A 364 31.12 -15.96 -47.93
CA ALA A 364 32.28 -16.62 -48.54
C ALA A 364 33.47 -16.74 -47.57
N GLU A 365 33.70 -15.74 -46.72
CA GLU A 365 34.71 -15.75 -45.68
C GLU A 365 34.39 -16.77 -44.58
N VAL A 366 33.18 -16.73 -44.03
CA VAL A 366 32.72 -17.70 -43.03
C VAL A 366 32.74 -19.14 -43.53
N LYS A 367 32.31 -19.39 -44.75
CA LYS A 367 32.41 -20.71 -45.42
C LYS A 367 33.82 -21.21 -45.60
N ALA A 368 34.79 -20.30 -45.74
CA ALA A 368 36.18 -20.67 -45.93
C ALA A 368 36.88 -21.02 -44.62
N ASP A 369 36.25 -20.80 -43.51
CA ASP A 369 36.80 -21.12 -42.19
C ASP A 369 37.04 -22.63 -42.04
N ALA A 370 38.24 -22.96 -41.66
CA ALA A 370 38.72 -24.29 -41.35
C ALA A 370 39.26 -24.36 -39.92
N SER A 371 38.56 -23.75 -38.99
CA SER A 371 38.97 -23.64 -37.58
C SER A 371 39.35 -25.00 -37.00
N THR A 372 40.45 -25.03 -36.28
CA THR A 372 40.91 -26.23 -35.54
C THR A 372 40.30 -26.29 -34.17
N GLU A 373 39.61 -25.25 -33.72
CA GLU A 373 38.92 -25.19 -32.46
C GLU A 373 37.60 -25.97 -32.54
N LYS A 374 37.41 -26.89 -31.60
CA LYS A 374 36.21 -27.75 -31.57
C LYS A 374 35.04 -27.09 -30.92
N SER A 375 35.26 -26.10 -30.07
CA SER A 375 34.26 -25.31 -29.40
C SER A 375 34.79 -23.89 -29.12
N ALA A 376 33.91 -22.91 -29.21
CA ALA A 376 34.13 -21.54 -28.86
C ALA A 376 33.07 -21.09 -27.85
N VAL A 377 33.22 -19.92 -27.23
CA VAL A 377 32.26 -19.41 -26.27
C VAL A 377 31.78 -18.06 -26.77
N VAL A 378 30.47 -17.83 -26.70
CA VAL A 378 29.83 -16.54 -26.94
C VAL A 378 29.20 -16.06 -25.63
N VAL A 379 29.28 -14.78 -25.35
CA VAL A 379 28.61 -14.15 -24.21
C VAL A 379 27.28 -13.60 -24.73
N VAL A 380 26.19 -14.01 -24.13
CA VAL A 380 24.84 -13.54 -24.43
C VAL A 380 24.32 -12.77 -23.21
N GLU A 381 23.79 -11.60 -23.45
CA GLU A 381 23.22 -10.72 -22.42
C GLU A 381 21.69 -10.80 -22.43
N ASP A 382 21.08 -10.97 -21.25
CA ASP A 382 19.63 -10.93 -21.05
C ASP A 382 19.18 -9.44 -20.98
N GLU A 383 18.29 -9.03 -21.86
CA GLU A 383 17.85 -7.65 -22.00
C GLU A 383 17.13 -7.07 -20.76
N GLU A 384 16.45 -7.93 -19.96
CA GLU A 384 15.71 -7.49 -18.79
C GLU A 384 16.59 -7.32 -17.55
N THR A 385 17.53 -8.22 -17.35
CA THR A 385 18.37 -8.28 -16.15
C THR A 385 19.78 -7.79 -16.40
N LEU A 386 20.19 -7.67 -17.66
CA LEU A 386 21.58 -7.45 -18.13
C LEU A 386 22.51 -8.56 -17.62
N GLU A 387 21.98 -9.78 -17.44
CA GLU A 387 22.76 -10.93 -16.98
C GLU A 387 23.48 -11.54 -18.16
N GLU A 388 24.80 -11.55 -18.08
CA GLU A 388 25.65 -12.19 -19.07
C GLU A 388 25.75 -13.69 -18.80
N SER A 389 25.52 -14.49 -19.81
CA SER A 389 25.67 -15.94 -19.78
C SER A 389 26.63 -16.41 -20.87
N GLU A 390 27.50 -17.36 -20.54
CA GLU A 390 28.42 -17.95 -21.50
C GLU A 390 27.79 -19.17 -22.15
N LEU A 391 27.58 -19.13 -23.47
CA LEU A 391 27.15 -20.27 -24.25
C LEU A 391 28.32 -20.90 -24.99
N THR A 392 28.46 -22.22 -24.84
CA THR A 392 29.46 -22.99 -25.56
C THR A 392 28.90 -23.39 -26.94
N VAL A 393 29.57 -22.97 -28.01
CA VAL A 393 29.24 -23.30 -29.39
C VAL A 393 30.22 -24.34 -29.91
N TYR A 394 29.70 -25.44 -30.42
CA TYR A 394 30.51 -26.50 -31.05
C TYR A 394 30.65 -26.26 -32.53
N TYR A 395 31.83 -26.63 -33.09
CA TYR A 395 32.11 -26.41 -34.50
C TYR A 395 31.31 -27.34 -35.43
N ASP A 396 31.23 -28.62 -35.12
CA ASP A 396 30.74 -29.68 -36.03
C ASP A 396 29.61 -30.54 -35.43
N THR A 397 29.71 -30.90 -34.12
CA THR A 397 28.75 -31.76 -33.43
C THR A 397 28.66 -31.42 -31.96
N ILE A 398 27.46 -31.35 -31.44
CA ILE A 398 27.20 -31.21 -30.02
C ILE A 398 27.36 -32.57 -29.33
N PRO A 399 28.22 -32.74 -28.29
CA PRO A 399 28.43 -34.01 -27.60
C PRO A 399 27.14 -34.50 -26.90
N GLU A 400 26.92 -35.84 -26.88
CA GLU A 400 25.84 -36.42 -26.07
C GLU A 400 26.11 -36.12 -24.57
N GLY A 401 25.16 -35.43 -23.92
CA GLY A 401 25.26 -35.05 -22.52
C GLY A 401 25.87 -33.66 -22.27
N ALA A 402 26.02 -32.81 -23.28
CA ALA A 402 26.26 -31.40 -23.10
C ALA A 402 25.11 -30.76 -22.31
N ASP A 403 25.43 -29.79 -21.46
CA ASP A 403 24.46 -29.09 -20.64
C ASP A 403 23.64 -28.15 -21.53
N GLU A 404 22.33 -28.38 -21.63
CA GLU A 404 21.42 -27.61 -22.48
C GLU A 404 21.37 -26.12 -22.10
N GLU A 405 21.56 -25.76 -20.79
CA GLU A 405 21.48 -24.37 -20.32
C GLU A 405 22.74 -23.56 -20.70
N SER A 406 23.88 -24.22 -20.95
CA SER A 406 25.16 -23.56 -21.24
C SER A 406 25.69 -23.91 -22.66
N THR A 407 24.86 -24.52 -23.51
CA THR A 407 25.26 -24.92 -24.87
C THR A 407 24.33 -24.33 -25.91
N ASN A 408 24.88 -23.66 -26.90
CA ASN A 408 24.11 -23.18 -28.06
C ASN A 408 23.45 -24.33 -28.83
N SER A 409 22.20 -24.17 -29.18
CA SER A 409 21.39 -25.21 -29.83
C SER A 409 21.89 -25.55 -31.25
N MET A 410 22.64 -24.66 -31.88
CA MET A 410 23.15 -24.80 -33.26
C MET A 410 24.68 -24.85 -33.28
N THR A 411 25.26 -25.72 -34.14
CA THR A 411 26.71 -25.75 -34.37
C THR A 411 27.12 -24.66 -35.35
N PHE A 412 28.39 -24.29 -35.36
CA PHE A 412 28.93 -23.32 -36.33
C PHE A 412 28.65 -23.71 -37.77
N LYS A 413 28.83 -25.00 -38.13
CA LYS A 413 28.56 -25.49 -39.49
C LYS A 413 27.09 -25.46 -39.88
N ASP A 414 26.22 -25.77 -38.92
CA ASP A 414 24.79 -25.69 -39.14
C ASP A 414 24.34 -24.24 -39.34
N ALA A 415 24.91 -23.31 -38.58
CA ALA A 415 24.67 -21.87 -38.74
C ALA A 415 25.10 -21.33 -40.11
N VAL A 416 26.28 -21.77 -40.60
CA VAL A 416 26.73 -21.44 -41.95
C VAL A 416 25.80 -22.02 -43.02
N ALA A 417 25.29 -23.21 -42.81
CA ALA A 417 24.30 -23.82 -43.69
C ALA A 417 22.97 -23.05 -43.67
N TYR A 418 22.49 -22.65 -42.46
CA TYR A 418 21.29 -21.88 -42.25
C TYR A 418 21.28 -20.58 -43.06
N PHE A 419 22.32 -19.74 -42.93
CA PHE A 419 22.43 -18.49 -43.70
C PHE A 419 22.67 -18.74 -45.19
N THR A 420 23.30 -19.88 -45.59
CA THR A 420 23.46 -20.22 -46.98
C THR A 420 22.14 -20.57 -47.64
N GLU A 421 21.24 -21.26 -46.94
CA GLU A 421 19.96 -21.69 -47.48
C GLU A 421 18.95 -20.55 -47.52
N ARG A 422 18.98 -19.65 -46.53
CA ARG A 422 18.07 -18.50 -46.47
C ARG A 422 18.37 -17.40 -47.46
N SER A 423 19.61 -17.21 -47.83
CA SER A 423 20.08 -16.15 -48.72
C SER A 423 19.84 -14.71 -48.19
N ASP A 424 19.40 -14.55 -46.95
CA ASP A 424 19.26 -13.30 -46.23
C ASP A 424 19.77 -13.45 -44.81
N PHE A 425 20.13 -12.34 -44.19
CA PHE A 425 20.65 -12.23 -42.84
C PHE A 425 19.66 -11.51 -41.90
N GLU A 426 18.50 -11.12 -42.44
CA GLU A 426 17.48 -10.44 -41.64
C GLU A 426 16.82 -11.42 -40.66
N GLU A 427 16.42 -10.91 -39.52
CA GLU A 427 15.65 -11.67 -38.57
C GLU A 427 14.30 -12.12 -39.17
N PRO A 428 13.82 -13.34 -38.89
CA PRO A 428 12.54 -13.80 -39.40
C PRO A 428 11.38 -12.90 -38.97
N ASP A 429 10.65 -12.31 -39.94
CA ASP A 429 9.47 -11.50 -39.62
C ASP A 429 8.36 -12.39 -39.03
N PRO A 430 7.93 -12.20 -37.81
CA PRO A 430 6.83 -12.94 -37.20
C PRO A 430 5.53 -12.91 -38.02
N ALA A 431 5.33 -11.89 -38.86
CA ALA A 431 4.15 -11.76 -39.71
C ALA A 431 4.04 -12.85 -40.80
N ASP A 432 5.15 -13.50 -41.15
CA ASP A 432 5.19 -14.54 -42.20
C ASP A 432 4.64 -15.88 -41.69
N TYR A 433 4.54 -16.09 -40.38
CA TYR A 433 4.22 -17.38 -39.78
C TYR A 433 2.75 -17.58 -39.36
N GLY A 434 1.88 -16.57 -39.56
CA GLY A 434 0.48 -16.71 -39.17
C GLY A 434 -0.38 -15.46 -39.32
N VAL A 435 -1.42 -15.39 -38.52
CA VAL A 435 -2.28 -14.19 -38.50
C VAL A 435 -1.69 -13.16 -37.53
N TRP A 436 -0.87 -12.29 -38.05
CA TRP A 436 -0.16 -11.27 -37.29
C TRP A 436 -0.99 -10.01 -37.07
N VAL A 437 -0.97 -9.46 -35.84
CA VAL A 437 -1.55 -8.17 -35.49
C VAL A 437 -0.41 -7.28 -35.03
N PRO A 438 -0.05 -6.25 -35.79
CA PRO A 438 1.05 -5.36 -35.41
C PRO A 438 0.73 -4.59 -34.14
N GLY A 439 1.74 -4.33 -33.34
CA GLY A 439 1.63 -3.55 -32.12
C GLY A 439 1.32 -2.07 -32.37
N ILE A 440 1.07 -1.33 -31.30
CA ILE A 440 0.78 0.11 -31.36
C ILE A 440 1.98 0.90 -31.90
N PRO A 441 3.25 0.62 -31.49
CA PRO A 441 4.41 1.29 -32.03
C PRO A 441 4.48 1.16 -33.55
N VAL A 442 4.47 -0.07 -34.06
CA VAL A 442 4.54 -0.39 -35.52
C VAL A 442 3.42 0.30 -36.31
N LEU A 443 2.20 0.37 -35.74
CA LEU A 443 1.10 1.10 -36.38
C LEU A 443 1.34 2.61 -36.45
N ILE A 444 1.98 3.16 -35.42
CA ILE A 444 2.30 4.60 -35.36
C ILE A 444 3.48 4.90 -36.28
N GLU A 445 4.49 4.05 -36.32
CA GLU A 445 5.62 4.14 -37.27
C GLU A 445 5.11 4.19 -38.72
N LYS A 446 4.31 3.19 -39.13
CA LYS A 446 3.67 3.18 -40.46
C LYS A 446 2.84 4.43 -40.75
N LEU A 447 2.26 5.03 -39.73
CA LEU A 447 1.52 6.31 -39.87
C LEU A 447 2.49 7.49 -40.06
N LEU A 448 3.60 7.51 -39.33
CA LEU A 448 4.63 8.55 -39.43
C LEU A 448 5.32 8.49 -40.80
N ASP A 449 5.61 7.31 -41.32
CA ASP A 449 6.14 7.07 -42.65
C ASP A 449 5.18 7.56 -43.74
N ALA A 450 3.90 7.25 -43.61
CA ALA A 450 2.86 7.75 -44.50
C ALA A 450 2.72 9.28 -44.49
N LEU A 451 3.12 9.93 -43.41
CA LEU A 451 3.18 11.39 -43.26
C LEU A 451 4.53 11.98 -43.70
N ASN A 452 5.46 11.15 -44.17
CA ASN A 452 6.86 11.49 -44.52
C ASN A 452 7.58 12.23 -43.37
N VAL A 453 7.45 11.75 -42.16
CA VAL A 453 8.25 12.20 -41.01
C VAL A 453 9.58 11.45 -41.05
N PRO A 454 10.74 12.14 -41.08
CA PRO A 454 12.02 11.48 -41.08
C PRO A 454 12.24 10.67 -39.80
N GLU A 455 12.77 9.45 -39.91
CA GLU A 455 13.09 8.58 -38.76
C GLU A 455 14.08 9.24 -37.80
N ASP A 456 15.13 9.89 -38.29
CA ASP A 456 16.10 10.67 -37.50
C ASP A 456 15.54 11.99 -36.94
N GLY A 457 14.25 12.22 -37.18
CA GLY A 457 13.59 13.48 -36.79
C GLY A 457 13.19 13.53 -35.33
N TRP A 458 13.40 14.65 -34.64
CA TRP A 458 12.96 14.85 -33.27
C TRP A 458 11.45 14.58 -33.05
N VAL A 459 10.62 14.69 -34.10
CA VAL A 459 9.19 14.38 -34.02
C VAL A 459 8.95 12.87 -33.93
N HIS A 460 9.72 12.09 -34.72
CA HIS A 460 9.68 10.64 -34.68
C HIS A 460 10.08 10.14 -33.30
N GLY A 461 11.27 10.50 -32.80
CA GLY A 461 11.74 10.12 -31.47
C GLY A 461 10.83 10.58 -30.34
N LEU A 462 10.25 11.79 -30.41
CA LEU A 462 9.27 12.21 -29.40
C LEU A 462 8.03 11.32 -29.37
N ILE A 463 7.52 10.89 -30.52
CA ILE A 463 6.30 10.08 -30.60
C ILE A 463 6.60 8.64 -30.22
N ILE A 464 7.59 8.02 -30.80
CA ILE A 464 7.93 6.59 -30.56
C ILE A 464 8.59 6.44 -29.18
N ASP A 465 9.77 7.03 -28.95
CA ASP A 465 10.55 6.79 -27.74
C ASP A 465 10.00 7.56 -26.53
N GLY A 466 9.55 8.81 -26.73
CA GLY A 466 9.05 9.64 -25.64
C GLY A 466 7.61 9.31 -25.22
N ILE A 467 6.71 9.07 -26.17
CA ILE A 467 5.28 8.89 -25.87
C ILE A 467 4.91 7.42 -25.87
N VAL A 468 5.17 6.72 -26.97
CA VAL A 468 4.69 5.33 -27.15
C VAL A 468 5.44 4.38 -26.25
N ALA A 469 6.76 4.37 -26.29
CA ALA A 469 7.59 3.54 -25.43
C ALA A 469 7.38 3.89 -23.94
N GLY A 470 7.40 5.18 -23.60
CA GLY A 470 7.23 5.63 -22.21
C GLY A 470 5.86 5.35 -21.61
N VAL A 471 4.78 5.40 -22.40
CA VAL A 471 3.43 5.01 -21.95
C VAL A 471 3.27 3.50 -22.02
N GLY A 472 3.81 2.84 -23.03
CA GLY A 472 3.79 1.40 -23.25
C GLY A 472 4.39 0.66 -22.05
N ALA A 473 5.58 1.03 -21.64
CA ALA A 473 6.27 0.45 -20.47
C ALA A 473 5.43 0.48 -19.17
N VAL A 474 4.53 1.46 -19.03
CA VAL A 474 3.65 1.55 -17.85
C VAL A 474 2.33 0.82 -18.06
N LEU A 475 1.75 0.91 -19.26
CA LEU A 475 0.48 0.25 -19.56
C LEU A 475 0.66 -1.26 -19.77
N GLY A 476 1.83 -1.72 -20.14
CA GLY A 476 2.20 -3.12 -20.22
C GLY A 476 1.98 -3.86 -18.90
N PHE A 477 2.21 -3.22 -17.75
CA PHE A 477 1.94 -3.80 -16.43
C PHE A 477 0.47 -3.81 -15.99
N VAL A 478 -0.44 -3.19 -16.77
CA VAL A 478 -1.87 -3.14 -16.41
C VAL A 478 -2.50 -4.53 -16.28
N PRO A 479 -2.26 -5.51 -17.15
CA PRO A 479 -2.84 -6.84 -17.01
C PRO A 479 -2.49 -7.50 -15.68
N GLN A 480 -1.21 -7.52 -15.31
CA GLN A 480 -0.71 -8.05 -14.04
C GLN A 480 -1.36 -7.36 -12.84
N MET A 481 -1.46 -6.03 -12.90
CA MET A 481 -2.11 -5.22 -11.88
C MET A 481 -3.61 -5.53 -11.74
N LEU A 482 -4.31 -5.79 -12.85
CA LEU A 482 -5.72 -6.16 -12.82
C LEU A 482 -5.92 -7.54 -12.17
N VAL A 483 -5.06 -8.51 -12.47
CA VAL A 483 -5.08 -9.83 -11.81
C VAL A 483 -4.85 -9.68 -10.30
N LEU A 484 -3.85 -8.91 -9.91
CA LEU A 484 -3.58 -8.63 -8.50
C LEU A 484 -4.79 -7.95 -7.81
N PHE A 485 -5.37 -6.92 -8.42
CA PHE A 485 -6.54 -6.22 -7.87
C PHE A 485 -7.76 -7.12 -7.76
N PHE A 486 -7.95 -8.02 -8.71
CA PHE A 486 -9.01 -9.02 -8.66
C PHE A 486 -8.87 -9.95 -7.45
N LEU A 487 -7.70 -10.54 -7.27
CA LEU A 487 -7.41 -11.45 -6.16
C LEU A 487 -7.51 -10.73 -4.79
N LEU A 488 -6.94 -9.54 -4.69
CA LEU A 488 -7.03 -8.74 -3.47
C LEU A 488 -8.47 -8.31 -3.16
N ALA A 489 -9.24 -7.89 -4.16
CA ALA A 489 -10.65 -7.54 -3.98
C ALA A 489 -11.48 -8.75 -3.54
N PHE A 490 -11.16 -9.95 -4.05
CA PHE A 490 -11.79 -11.19 -3.61
C PHE A 490 -11.51 -11.49 -2.13
N VAL A 491 -10.24 -11.44 -1.73
CA VAL A 491 -9.80 -11.73 -0.35
C VAL A 491 -10.32 -10.68 0.64
N GLU A 492 -10.39 -9.43 0.23
CA GLU A 492 -10.99 -8.34 1.01
C GLU A 492 -12.50 -8.57 1.18
N ALA A 493 -13.20 -8.82 0.09
CA ALA A 493 -14.64 -8.99 0.08
C ALA A 493 -15.11 -10.26 0.81
N CYS A 494 -14.34 -11.35 0.82
CA CYS A 494 -14.68 -12.54 1.59
C CYS A 494 -14.49 -12.37 3.12
N GLY A 495 -13.85 -11.27 3.56
CA GLY A 495 -13.64 -10.95 4.97
C GLY A 495 -12.36 -11.52 5.59
N TYR A 496 -11.45 -12.13 4.79
CA TYR A 496 -10.20 -12.71 5.30
C TYR A 496 -9.21 -11.64 5.80
N MET A 497 -9.11 -10.49 5.12
CA MET A 497 -8.18 -9.41 5.49
C MET A 497 -8.43 -8.86 6.90
N ALA A 498 -9.68 -8.83 7.36
CA ALA A 498 -10.02 -8.42 8.71
C ALA A 498 -9.38 -9.31 9.80
N ARG A 499 -9.32 -10.63 9.55
CA ARG A 499 -8.75 -11.62 10.46
C ARG A 499 -7.25 -11.44 10.59
N ILE A 500 -6.58 -11.21 9.48
CA ILE A 500 -5.14 -11.01 9.47
C ILE A 500 -4.76 -9.72 10.20
N ALA A 501 -5.49 -8.64 9.94
CA ALA A 501 -5.28 -7.39 10.67
C ALA A 501 -5.44 -7.59 12.20
N PHE A 502 -6.41 -8.40 12.62
CA PHE A 502 -6.60 -8.75 14.03
C PHE A 502 -5.42 -9.53 14.62
N VAL A 503 -4.94 -10.57 13.92
CA VAL A 503 -3.79 -11.39 14.40
C VAL A 503 -2.53 -10.55 14.55
N LEU A 504 -2.30 -9.64 13.62
CA LEU A 504 -1.07 -8.84 13.54
C LEU A 504 -1.13 -7.55 14.35
N ASP A 505 -2.30 -7.12 14.81
CA ASP A 505 -2.45 -5.89 15.58
C ASP A 505 -1.52 -5.86 16.81
N ARG A 506 -1.45 -6.95 17.55
CA ARG A 506 -0.57 -7.07 18.73
C ARG A 506 0.91 -6.87 18.40
N VAL A 507 1.36 -7.32 17.22
CA VAL A 507 2.75 -7.18 16.77
C VAL A 507 3.04 -5.75 16.37
N PHE A 508 2.16 -5.17 15.53
CA PHE A 508 2.36 -3.82 14.99
C PHE A 508 2.22 -2.71 16.03
N ARG A 509 1.32 -2.88 17.00
CA ARG A 509 1.20 -1.94 18.14
C ARG A 509 2.49 -1.78 18.91
N ARG A 510 3.30 -2.83 19.08
CA ARG A 510 4.61 -2.73 19.75
C ARG A 510 5.57 -1.80 19.01
N PHE A 511 5.41 -1.68 17.69
CA PHE A 511 6.20 -0.77 16.85
C PHE A 511 5.53 0.59 16.61
N GLY A 512 4.39 0.83 17.25
CA GLY A 512 3.67 2.10 17.15
C GLY A 512 2.81 2.27 15.92
N LEU A 513 2.62 1.21 15.14
CA LEU A 513 1.71 1.15 14.00
C LEU A 513 0.44 0.40 14.40
N SER A 514 -0.70 0.76 13.82
CA SER A 514 -1.94 -0.02 14.01
C SER A 514 -1.85 -1.34 13.25
N GLY A 515 -2.54 -2.38 13.70
CA GLY A 515 -2.59 -3.65 12.98
C GLY A 515 -3.14 -3.54 11.57
N LYS A 516 -3.97 -2.53 11.30
CA LYS A 516 -4.45 -2.21 9.96
C LYS A 516 -3.35 -1.73 9.02
N SER A 517 -2.23 -1.21 9.54
CA SER A 517 -1.06 -0.76 8.73
C SER A 517 -0.34 -1.91 8.03
N PHE A 518 -0.48 -3.12 8.53
CA PHE A 518 0.13 -4.30 7.91
C PHE A 518 -0.43 -4.58 6.51
N ILE A 519 -1.73 -4.38 6.30
CA ILE A 519 -2.38 -4.63 5.01
C ILE A 519 -1.77 -3.77 3.89
N PRO A 520 -1.67 -2.43 4.01
CA PRO A 520 -0.96 -1.58 3.07
C PRO A 520 0.49 -2.00 2.81
N ILE A 521 1.25 -2.31 3.86
CA ILE A 521 2.66 -2.71 3.75
C ILE A 521 2.80 -3.99 2.95
N LEU A 522 1.96 -4.97 3.24
CA LEU A 522 1.98 -6.24 2.53
C LEU A 522 1.59 -6.08 1.06
N ILE A 523 0.49 -5.39 0.77
CA ILE A 523 0.09 -5.11 -0.62
C ILE A 523 1.22 -4.35 -1.35
N GLY A 524 1.97 -3.52 -0.62
CA GLY A 524 3.12 -2.80 -1.11
C GLY A 524 4.26 -3.69 -1.63
N THR A 525 4.38 -4.96 -1.19
CA THR A 525 5.38 -5.90 -1.73
C THR A 525 5.12 -6.24 -3.20
N GLY A 526 3.87 -6.27 -3.63
CA GLY A 526 3.53 -6.41 -5.04
C GLY A 526 3.64 -5.08 -5.79
N CYS A 527 2.94 -4.06 -5.32
CA CYS A 527 3.00 -2.72 -5.90
C CYS A 527 2.70 -1.65 -4.84
N GLY A 528 3.53 -0.59 -4.80
CA GLY A 528 3.37 0.51 -3.85
C GLY A 528 2.06 1.28 -4.01
N ILE A 529 1.51 1.40 -5.22
CA ILE A 529 0.29 2.16 -5.49
C ILE A 529 -0.93 1.58 -4.75
N PRO A 530 -1.31 0.30 -4.95
CA PRO A 530 -2.41 -0.30 -4.20
C PRO A 530 -2.11 -0.40 -2.71
N GLY A 531 -0.84 -0.59 -2.32
CA GLY A 531 -0.42 -0.55 -0.93
C GLY A 531 -0.79 0.79 -0.27
N ILE A 532 -0.40 1.91 -0.87
CA ILE A 532 -0.73 3.25 -0.38
C ILE A 532 -2.26 3.46 -0.36
N MET A 533 -2.97 3.04 -1.41
CA MET A 533 -4.43 3.18 -1.48
C MET A 533 -5.17 2.36 -0.42
N ALA A 534 -4.64 1.21 -0.03
CA ALA A 534 -5.21 0.38 1.02
C ALA A 534 -5.16 1.05 2.41
N SER A 535 -4.31 2.07 2.59
CA SER A 535 -4.24 2.84 3.84
C SER A 535 -5.56 3.57 4.19
N ARG A 536 -6.50 3.68 3.25
CA ARG A 536 -7.86 4.20 3.50
C ARG A 536 -8.64 3.42 4.55
N THR A 537 -8.30 2.15 4.74
CA THR A 537 -8.91 1.31 5.77
C THR A 537 -8.50 1.69 7.19
N ILE A 538 -7.50 2.57 7.32
CA ILE A 538 -7.01 3.08 8.60
C ILE A 538 -7.78 4.36 8.93
N GLU A 539 -8.56 4.30 9.99
CA GLU A 539 -9.44 5.39 10.41
C GLU A 539 -8.66 6.55 11.03
N ASN A 540 -7.65 6.25 11.85
CA ASN A 540 -6.82 7.25 12.47
C ASN A 540 -5.92 7.94 11.43
N GLU A 541 -6.05 9.25 11.28
CA GLU A 541 -5.33 10.02 10.28
C GLU A 541 -3.81 10.02 10.50
N ARG A 542 -3.35 9.98 11.76
CA ARG A 542 -1.91 9.91 12.10
C ARG A 542 -1.32 8.57 11.66
N ASP A 543 -1.97 7.47 12.05
CA ASP A 543 -1.53 6.11 11.70
C ASP A 543 -1.58 5.90 10.18
N ARG A 544 -2.61 6.43 9.51
CA ARG A 544 -2.73 6.41 8.06
C ARG A 544 -1.56 7.13 7.40
N ARG A 545 -1.22 8.34 7.85
CA ARG A 545 -0.09 9.11 7.32
C ARG A 545 1.24 8.39 7.55
N MET A 546 1.47 7.85 8.75
CA MET A 546 2.66 7.05 9.03
C MET A 546 2.76 5.84 8.11
N THR A 547 1.65 5.12 7.93
CA THR A 547 1.60 3.96 7.05
C THR A 547 1.90 4.34 5.60
N VAL A 548 1.31 5.43 5.08
CA VAL A 548 1.59 5.94 3.73
C VAL A 548 3.08 6.24 3.54
N MET A 549 3.73 6.84 4.55
CA MET A 549 5.15 7.20 4.52
C MET A 549 6.12 6.01 4.62
N THR A 550 5.66 4.87 5.09
CA THR A 550 6.53 3.71 5.34
C THR A 550 6.25 2.53 4.42
N THR A 551 5.08 2.48 3.80
CA THR A 551 4.66 1.36 2.93
C THR A 551 5.59 1.15 1.73
N THR A 552 6.21 2.22 1.22
CA THR A 552 7.07 2.18 0.02
C THR A 552 8.50 1.72 0.29
N PHE A 553 8.89 1.54 1.55
CA PHE A 553 10.23 1.04 1.91
C PHE A 553 10.41 -0.44 1.57
N ILE A 554 9.33 -1.21 1.54
CA ILE A 554 9.41 -2.60 1.13
C ILE A 554 9.63 -2.69 -0.40
N PRO A 555 10.47 -3.63 -0.88
CA PRO A 555 10.62 -3.86 -2.32
C PRO A 555 9.28 -4.23 -2.95
N CYS A 556 8.96 -3.61 -4.07
CA CYS A 556 7.84 -3.99 -4.93
C CYS A 556 8.35 -4.71 -6.19
N GLY A 557 7.46 -5.30 -7.00
CA GLY A 557 7.82 -6.00 -8.22
C GLY A 557 8.73 -5.20 -9.16
N ALA A 558 8.44 -3.92 -9.37
CA ALA A 558 9.25 -3.01 -10.18
C ALA A 558 10.68 -2.75 -9.66
N LYS A 559 10.98 -3.08 -8.41
CA LYS A 559 12.33 -3.00 -7.84
C LYS A 559 13.12 -4.29 -7.97
N THR A 560 12.47 -5.40 -8.32
CA THR A 560 13.10 -6.72 -8.38
C THR A 560 14.19 -6.81 -9.47
N PRO A 561 13.96 -6.36 -10.73
CA PRO A 561 15.00 -6.37 -11.75
C PRO A 561 16.23 -5.55 -11.33
N PHE A 562 16.01 -4.37 -10.76
CA PHE A 562 17.10 -3.53 -10.23
C PHE A 562 17.89 -4.23 -9.10
N ILE A 563 17.22 -4.95 -8.20
CA ILE A 563 17.88 -5.72 -7.14
C ILE A 563 18.70 -6.87 -7.74
N ALA A 564 18.14 -7.56 -8.76
CA ALA A 564 18.80 -8.64 -9.48
C ALA A 564 20.06 -8.15 -10.22
N MET A 565 19.95 -7.05 -10.97
CA MET A 565 21.06 -6.43 -11.68
C MET A 565 22.22 -6.08 -10.74
N ILE A 566 21.93 -5.43 -9.61
CA ILE A 566 22.98 -5.09 -8.64
C ILE A 566 23.58 -6.36 -8.00
N ALA A 567 22.76 -7.36 -7.72
CA ALA A 567 23.24 -8.63 -7.17
C ALA A 567 24.12 -9.39 -8.17
N GLY A 568 23.76 -9.39 -9.46
CA GLY A 568 24.53 -9.98 -10.54
C GLY A 568 25.83 -9.24 -10.81
N ALA A 569 25.73 -8.00 -11.26
CA ALA A 569 26.85 -7.19 -11.74
C ALA A 569 27.93 -6.92 -10.66
N ILE A 570 27.51 -6.69 -9.41
CA ILE A 570 28.47 -6.27 -8.36
C ILE A 570 28.79 -7.38 -7.37
N PHE A 571 27.86 -8.33 -7.15
CA PHE A 571 28.00 -9.37 -6.12
C PHE A 571 28.03 -10.80 -6.67
N GLY A 572 28.25 -10.97 -7.98
CA GLY A 572 28.38 -12.26 -8.64
C GLY A 572 27.16 -13.18 -8.46
N GLY A 573 25.96 -12.65 -8.60
CA GLY A 573 24.71 -13.42 -8.53
C GLY A 573 24.26 -13.84 -7.12
N SER A 574 24.78 -13.20 -6.07
CA SER A 574 24.50 -13.61 -4.68
C SER A 574 23.06 -13.38 -4.27
N ALA A 575 22.28 -14.45 -4.13
CA ALA A 575 20.90 -14.41 -3.63
C ALA A 575 20.76 -13.74 -2.24
N TRP A 576 21.82 -13.72 -1.42
CA TRP A 576 21.81 -13.05 -0.13
C TRP A 576 21.61 -11.54 -0.22
N ILE A 577 22.00 -10.92 -1.33
CA ILE A 577 21.78 -9.49 -1.56
C ILE A 577 20.29 -9.20 -1.75
N ALA A 578 19.60 -9.99 -2.57
CA ALA A 578 18.17 -9.87 -2.76
C ALA A 578 17.41 -10.07 -1.44
N VAL A 579 17.75 -11.11 -0.68
CA VAL A 579 17.17 -11.37 0.64
C VAL A 579 17.43 -10.20 1.59
N SER A 580 18.64 -9.66 1.61
CA SER A 580 19.02 -8.53 2.47
C SER A 580 18.22 -7.27 2.14
N ALA A 581 17.89 -7.01 0.87
CA ALA A 581 17.07 -5.88 0.45
C ALA A 581 15.66 -5.92 1.07
N TYR A 582 15.01 -7.10 1.11
CA TYR A 582 13.71 -7.26 1.77
C TYR A 582 13.80 -7.07 3.28
N PHE A 583 14.83 -7.64 3.94
CA PHE A 583 15.04 -7.42 5.38
C PHE A 583 15.34 -5.96 5.70
N LEU A 584 16.11 -5.27 4.85
CA LEU A 584 16.40 -3.85 4.99
C LEU A 584 15.11 -3.02 4.90
N GLY A 585 14.24 -3.30 3.93
CA GLY A 585 12.93 -2.66 3.79
C GLY A 585 12.05 -2.86 5.04
N MET A 586 11.97 -4.08 5.55
CA MET A 586 11.23 -4.38 6.79
C MET A 586 11.82 -3.65 8.00
N ALA A 587 13.14 -3.66 8.16
CA ALA A 587 13.83 -2.95 9.23
C ALA A 587 13.58 -1.44 9.14
N ALA A 588 13.63 -0.87 7.92
CA ALA A 588 13.32 0.53 7.67
C ALA A 588 11.90 0.92 8.09
N ILE A 589 10.89 0.08 7.80
CA ILE A 589 9.50 0.29 8.24
C ILE A 589 9.41 0.32 9.77
N ILE A 590 10.01 -0.67 10.45
CA ILE A 590 9.96 -0.78 11.91
C ILE A 590 10.67 0.40 12.56
N VAL A 591 11.90 0.70 12.16
CA VAL A 591 12.72 1.79 12.70
C VAL A 591 12.04 3.13 12.46
N SER A 592 11.56 3.37 11.24
CA SER A 592 10.83 4.58 10.88
C SER A 592 9.53 4.73 11.68
N GLY A 593 8.75 3.65 11.84
CA GLY A 593 7.54 3.64 12.65
C GLY A 593 7.79 4.05 14.09
N ILE A 594 8.83 3.46 14.73
CA ILE A 594 9.22 3.78 16.10
C ILE A 594 9.69 5.24 16.22
N ILE A 595 10.52 5.71 15.28
CA ILE A 595 11.05 7.08 15.29
C ILE A 595 9.91 8.09 15.09
N LEU A 596 9.05 7.88 14.10
CA LEU A 596 7.93 8.79 13.81
C LEU A 596 6.97 8.88 15.01
N LYS A 597 6.60 7.75 15.63
CA LYS A 597 5.74 7.72 16.81
C LYS A 597 6.28 8.60 17.95
N LYS A 598 7.60 8.68 18.10
CA LYS A 598 8.26 9.49 19.14
C LYS A 598 8.37 10.99 18.80
N THR A 599 7.88 11.39 17.63
CA THR A 599 7.83 12.80 17.23
C THR A 599 6.50 13.44 17.65
N LYS A 600 6.50 14.75 17.91
CA LYS A 600 5.30 15.50 18.29
C LYS A 600 4.16 15.41 17.26
N MET A 601 4.50 15.18 16.00
CA MET A 601 3.51 15.14 14.89
C MET A 601 2.70 13.85 14.88
N PHE A 602 3.28 12.75 15.37
CA PHE A 602 2.71 11.40 15.32
C PHE A 602 2.56 10.76 16.71
N ALA A 603 2.88 11.51 17.78
CA ALA A 603 2.72 11.05 19.15
C ALA A 603 1.24 10.78 19.49
N GLY A 604 0.99 9.71 20.23
CA GLY A 604 -0.33 9.26 20.66
C GLY A 604 -0.45 7.75 20.55
N ASP A 605 -1.43 7.18 21.25
CA ASP A 605 -1.66 5.74 21.20
C ASP A 605 -2.29 5.34 19.86
N PRO A 606 -1.89 4.20 19.29
CA PRO A 606 -2.56 3.67 18.12
C PRO A 606 -4.02 3.38 18.47
N ALA A 607 -4.94 3.71 17.56
CA ALA A 607 -6.36 3.47 17.75
C ALA A 607 -6.60 1.99 18.11
N PRO A 608 -7.42 1.69 19.13
CA PRO A 608 -7.73 0.32 19.49
C PRO A 608 -8.38 -0.39 18.30
N PHE A 609 -7.98 -1.64 18.08
CA PHE A 609 -8.49 -2.43 16.98
C PHE A 609 -9.92 -2.92 17.29
N VAL A 610 -10.87 -2.03 17.08
CA VAL A 610 -12.31 -2.36 17.18
C VAL A 610 -12.80 -2.66 15.76
N MET A 611 -12.58 -3.88 15.28
CA MET A 611 -13.09 -4.30 13.98
C MET A 611 -13.87 -5.61 14.11
N GLU A 612 -15.06 -5.63 13.53
CA GLU A 612 -15.79 -6.90 13.36
C GLU A 612 -14.99 -7.85 12.49
N LEU A 613 -15.04 -9.12 12.86
CA LEU A 613 -14.76 -10.18 11.92
C LEU A 613 -16.09 -10.49 11.19
N PRO A 614 -16.34 -9.89 10.00
CA PRO A 614 -17.58 -10.15 9.27
C PRO A 614 -17.67 -11.66 8.96
N ALA A 615 -18.87 -12.24 8.97
CA ALA A 615 -19.01 -13.64 8.59
C ALA A 615 -18.42 -13.88 7.20
N TYR A 616 -17.74 -15.01 6.99
CA TYR A 616 -17.27 -15.37 5.66
C TYR A 616 -18.44 -15.51 4.70
N HIS A 617 -18.32 -14.88 3.56
CA HIS A 617 -19.29 -15.02 2.48
C HIS A 617 -18.58 -15.05 1.13
N TRP A 618 -19.16 -15.76 0.18
CA TRP A 618 -18.68 -15.71 -1.18
C TRP A 618 -19.01 -14.33 -1.77
N PRO A 619 -18.00 -13.57 -2.20
CA PRO A 619 -18.25 -12.29 -2.83
C PRO A 619 -18.94 -12.48 -4.17
N THR A 620 -19.85 -11.57 -4.51
CA THR A 620 -20.45 -11.58 -5.84
C THR A 620 -19.41 -11.16 -6.88
N LEU A 621 -19.27 -11.93 -7.95
CA LEU A 621 -18.29 -11.68 -9.01
C LEU A 621 -18.38 -10.24 -9.55
N GLY A 622 -19.61 -9.72 -9.69
CA GLY A 622 -19.83 -8.35 -10.15
C GLY A 622 -19.23 -7.28 -9.23
N ASN A 623 -19.27 -7.47 -7.91
CA ASN A 623 -18.64 -6.53 -6.97
C ASN A 623 -17.11 -6.59 -7.03
N VAL A 624 -16.55 -7.80 -7.16
CA VAL A 624 -15.10 -8.00 -7.28
C VAL A 624 -14.58 -7.36 -8.57
N LEU A 625 -15.22 -7.64 -9.71
CA LEU A 625 -14.86 -7.07 -11.01
C LEU A 625 -15.00 -5.54 -11.02
N ARG A 626 -16.03 -5.01 -10.39
CA ARG A 626 -16.22 -3.56 -10.29
C ARG A 626 -15.11 -2.91 -9.46
N SER A 627 -14.76 -3.50 -8.31
CA SER A 627 -13.67 -3.02 -7.46
C SER A 627 -12.31 -3.10 -8.18
N MET A 628 -12.06 -4.20 -8.90
CA MET A 628 -10.88 -4.37 -9.74
C MET A 628 -10.80 -3.26 -10.80
N TRP A 629 -11.91 -3.05 -11.56
CA TRP A 629 -11.94 -2.06 -12.63
C TRP A 629 -11.80 -0.62 -12.12
N GLU A 630 -12.46 -0.25 -11.02
CA GLU A 630 -12.34 1.10 -10.43
C GLU A 630 -10.89 1.42 -10.02
N ARG A 631 -10.17 0.43 -9.48
CA ARG A 631 -8.75 0.55 -9.12
C ARG A 631 -7.87 0.62 -10.37
N GLY A 632 -8.07 -0.28 -11.33
CA GLY A 632 -7.35 -0.33 -12.60
C GLY A 632 -7.55 0.93 -13.44
N TRP A 633 -8.79 1.39 -13.61
CA TRP A 633 -9.09 2.62 -14.34
C TRP A 633 -8.46 3.87 -13.70
N SER A 634 -8.44 3.93 -12.38
CA SER A 634 -7.75 5.00 -11.66
C SER A 634 -6.24 5.01 -11.93
N PHE A 635 -5.62 3.85 -12.14
CA PHE A 635 -4.22 3.71 -12.53
C PHE A 635 -4.00 4.16 -13.98
N ILE A 636 -4.77 3.62 -14.94
CA ILE A 636 -4.69 3.96 -16.37
C ILE A 636 -4.85 5.46 -16.60
N LYS A 637 -5.82 6.10 -15.93
CA LYS A 637 -6.03 7.55 -16.04
C LYS A 637 -4.82 8.36 -15.55
N LYS A 638 -4.11 7.88 -14.52
CA LYS A 638 -2.90 8.55 -14.03
C LYS A 638 -1.70 8.31 -14.94
N ALA A 639 -1.58 7.09 -15.49
CA ALA A 639 -0.57 6.77 -16.48
C ALA A 639 -0.69 7.71 -17.69
N GLY A 640 -1.87 7.86 -18.25
CA GLY A 640 -2.13 8.75 -19.38
C GLY A 640 -2.03 10.26 -19.09
N THR A 641 -1.63 10.67 -17.89
CA THR A 641 -1.48 12.12 -17.57
C THR A 641 -0.10 12.44 -16.97
N ILE A 642 0.14 12.01 -15.73
CA ILE A 642 1.36 12.41 -15.00
C ILE A 642 2.58 11.68 -15.57
N ILE A 643 2.44 10.39 -15.85
CA ILE A 643 3.55 9.57 -16.33
C ILE A 643 3.92 10.01 -17.75
N LEU A 644 2.93 10.14 -18.64
CA LEU A 644 3.17 10.67 -19.99
C LEU A 644 3.94 11.99 -20.00
N LEU A 645 3.52 12.96 -19.16
CA LEU A 645 4.25 14.22 -19.07
C LEU A 645 5.69 14.05 -18.57
N SER A 646 5.88 13.11 -17.65
CA SER A 646 7.20 12.84 -17.07
C SER A 646 8.12 12.12 -18.05
N THR A 647 7.60 11.15 -18.81
CA THR A 647 8.39 10.44 -19.84
C THR A 647 8.82 11.37 -20.96
N ILE A 648 7.92 12.22 -21.47
CA ILE A 648 8.26 13.26 -22.44
C ILE A 648 9.35 14.19 -21.92
N LEU A 649 9.25 14.62 -20.65
CA LEU A 649 10.26 15.49 -20.05
C LEU A 649 11.62 14.80 -19.93
N VAL A 650 11.64 13.54 -19.48
CA VAL A 650 12.88 12.76 -19.33
C VAL A 650 13.49 12.49 -20.70
N TRP A 651 12.69 12.03 -21.67
CA TRP A 651 13.14 11.85 -23.05
C TRP A 651 13.80 13.12 -23.59
N PHE A 652 13.14 14.29 -23.47
CA PHE A 652 13.73 15.56 -23.92
C PHE A 652 15.05 15.88 -23.21
N LEU A 653 15.17 15.60 -21.93
CA LEU A 653 16.39 15.86 -21.17
C LEU A 653 17.51 14.87 -21.52
N THR A 654 17.18 13.67 -21.98
CA THR A 654 18.12 12.61 -22.37
C THR A 654 18.65 12.83 -23.78
N PHE A 655 17.76 13.08 -24.74
CA PHE A 655 18.12 13.15 -26.15
C PHE A 655 18.43 14.56 -26.67
N PHE A 656 18.40 15.61 -25.83
CA PHE A 656 18.83 16.96 -26.23
C PHE A 656 20.01 17.45 -25.42
N GLY A 657 20.98 18.03 -26.11
CA GLY A 657 22.19 18.54 -25.46
C GLY A 657 22.96 19.51 -26.32
N TRP A 658 24.17 19.83 -25.88
CA TRP A 658 25.10 20.74 -26.60
C TRP A 658 26.35 19.98 -26.97
N VAL A 659 26.56 19.76 -28.26
CA VAL A 659 27.77 19.23 -28.87
C VAL A 659 28.36 20.31 -29.75
N ASP A 660 29.66 20.57 -29.62
CA ASP A 660 30.43 21.59 -30.36
C ASP A 660 29.80 23.00 -30.34
N GLY A 661 29.12 23.35 -29.25
CA GLY A 661 28.48 24.67 -29.08
C GLY A 661 27.10 24.80 -29.78
N SER A 662 26.61 23.80 -30.48
CA SER A 662 25.28 23.74 -31.07
C SER A 662 24.31 22.91 -30.21
N PHE A 663 23.09 23.39 -30.03
CA PHE A 663 22.03 22.64 -29.35
C PHE A 663 21.30 21.78 -30.38
N ARG A 664 21.35 20.48 -30.23
CA ARG A 664 20.73 19.54 -31.15
C ARG A 664 20.20 18.29 -30.44
N MET A 665 19.48 17.46 -31.13
CA MET A 665 19.20 16.09 -30.75
C MET A 665 20.50 15.27 -30.82
N LEU A 666 20.72 14.43 -29.86
CA LEU A 666 21.90 13.59 -29.65
C LEU A 666 21.62 12.18 -30.19
N ALA A 667 22.62 11.54 -30.73
CA ALA A 667 22.63 10.12 -30.98
C ALA A 667 22.89 9.34 -29.66
N GLU A 668 22.68 8.05 -29.64
CA GLU A 668 22.79 7.24 -28.41
C GLU A 668 24.22 7.26 -27.84
N ASP A 669 25.21 7.30 -28.67
CA ASP A 669 26.63 7.43 -28.27
C ASP A 669 27.00 8.81 -27.69
N GLU A 670 26.15 9.83 -27.90
CA GLU A 670 26.37 11.21 -27.44
C GLU A 670 25.61 11.59 -26.16
N ILE A 671 24.91 10.65 -25.52
CA ILE A 671 24.07 10.89 -24.30
C ILE A 671 24.86 11.58 -23.18
N GLU A 672 26.19 11.43 -23.14
CA GLU A 672 27.08 12.13 -22.22
C GLU A 672 26.95 13.66 -22.28
N TYR A 673 26.62 14.21 -23.46
CA TYR A 673 26.47 15.67 -23.69
C TYR A 673 25.03 16.15 -23.43
N SER A 674 24.13 15.28 -22.98
CA SER A 674 22.73 15.57 -22.73
C SER A 674 22.50 16.56 -21.60
N ILE A 675 21.34 17.22 -21.62
CA ILE A 675 20.91 18.07 -20.50
C ILE A 675 20.85 17.24 -19.21
N LEU A 676 20.35 15.99 -19.30
CA LEU A 676 20.22 15.10 -18.15
C LEU A 676 21.60 14.74 -17.56
N ALA A 677 22.59 14.44 -18.39
CA ALA A 677 23.97 14.18 -17.96
C ALA A 677 24.58 15.39 -17.26
N ARG A 678 24.35 16.60 -17.78
CA ARG A 678 24.83 17.86 -17.15
C ARG A 678 24.16 18.12 -15.81
N VAL A 679 22.85 17.90 -15.73
CA VAL A 679 22.09 18.00 -14.47
C VAL A 679 22.56 16.94 -13.49
N GLY A 680 22.75 15.70 -13.95
CA GLY A 680 23.31 14.61 -13.16
C GLY A 680 24.69 14.95 -12.57
N SER A 681 25.60 15.45 -13.41
CA SER A 681 26.95 15.89 -13.00
C SER A 681 26.89 17.04 -11.99
N ALA A 682 25.94 17.98 -12.15
CA ALA A 682 25.80 19.11 -11.24
C ALA A 682 25.33 18.70 -9.84
N ILE A 683 24.60 17.60 -9.70
CA ILE A 683 24.08 17.10 -8.41
C ILE A 683 24.81 15.85 -7.90
N ALA A 684 25.64 15.20 -8.70
CA ALA A 684 26.38 13.98 -8.36
C ALA A 684 27.21 14.11 -7.06
N TRP A 685 27.76 15.28 -6.79
CA TRP A 685 28.51 15.56 -5.57
C TRP A 685 27.71 15.30 -4.28
N ILE A 686 26.36 15.39 -4.33
CA ILE A 686 25.48 15.10 -3.20
C ILE A 686 25.60 13.62 -2.79
N PHE A 687 25.81 12.75 -3.77
CA PHE A 687 25.91 11.31 -3.58
C PHE A 687 27.35 10.81 -3.37
N ALA A 688 28.34 11.65 -3.56
CA ALA A 688 29.75 11.32 -3.28
C ALA A 688 29.98 10.78 -1.84
N PRO A 689 29.33 11.32 -0.77
CA PRO A 689 29.44 10.74 0.57
C PRO A 689 28.85 9.33 0.72
N LEU A 690 28.02 8.89 -0.23
CA LEU A 690 27.42 7.56 -0.30
C LEU A 690 28.28 6.56 -1.10
N GLY A 691 29.37 7.03 -1.73
CA GLY A 691 30.34 6.22 -2.47
C GLY A 691 30.07 6.09 -3.97
N TRP A 692 29.02 6.76 -4.52
CA TRP A 692 28.65 6.69 -5.94
C TRP A 692 28.31 8.08 -6.52
N GLY A 693 29.26 9.03 -6.36
CA GLY A 693 29.15 10.41 -6.84
C GLY A 693 29.42 10.57 -8.35
N ASN A 694 29.17 9.57 -9.18
CA ASN A 694 29.25 9.67 -10.64
C ASN A 694 27.92 10.15 -11.24
N TRP A 695 27.98 10.72 -12.44
CA TRP A 695 26.77 11.25 -13.07
C TRP A 695 25.84 10.15 -13.56
N GLN A 696 26.36 9.02 -14.02
CA GLN A 696 25.59 7.88 -14.52
C GLN A 696 24.65 7.33 -13.43
N ALA A 697 25.18 6.94 -12.29
CA ALA A 697 24.39 6.47 -11.15
C ALA A 697 23.39 7.52 -10.66
N THR A 698 23.76 8.80 -10.73
CA THR A 698 22.88 9.91 -10.37
C THR A 698 21.71 10.02 -11.33
N VAL A 699 21.97 9.93 -12.64
CA VAL A 699 20.94 9.93 -13.69
C VAL A 699 20.02 8.73 -13.53
N ALA A 700 20.58 7.52 -13.37
CA ALA A 700 19.78 6.31 -13.15
C ALA A 700 18.88 6.42 -11.90
N SER A 701 19.36 7.04 -10.81
CA SER A 701 18.50 7.30 -9.64
C SER A 701 17.37 8.29 -9.93
N VAL A 702 17.59 9.28 -10.80
CA VAL A 702 16.58 10.27 -11.20
C VAL A 702 15.55 9.65 -12.15
N THR A 703 15.97 8.89 -13.15
CA THR A 703 15.06 8.17 -14.06
C THR A 703 14.23 7.13 -13.31
N GLY A 704 14.81 6.47 -12.32
CA GLY A 704 14.11 5.57 -11.40
C GLY A 704 13.02 6.22 -10.54
N LEU A 705 12.87 7.55 -10.55
CA LEU A 705 11.69 8.22 -9.97
C LEU A 705 10.47 8.19 -10.92
N VAL A 706 10.68 8.08 -12.21
CA VAL A 706 9.61 7.90 -13.18
C VAL A 706 9.00 6.51 -12.99
N ALA A 707 9.83 5.49 -13.17
CA ALA A 707 9.52 4.10 -12.91
C ALA A 707 10.80 3.40 -12.41
N LYS A 708 10.70 2.47 -11.48
CA LYS A 708 11.89 1.89 -10.83
C LYS A 708 12.63 0.92 -11.74
N GLU A 709 11.96 0.28 -12.65
CA GLU A 709 12.51 -0.54 -13.72
C GLU A 709 13.44 0.27 -14.66
N ASN A 710 13.14 1.54 -14.88
CA ASN A 710 14.00 2.41 -15.72
C ASN A 710 15.43 2.59 -15.19
N ILE A 711 15.70 2.21 -13.95
CA ILE A 711 17.07 2.17 -13.44
C ILE A 711 17.89 1.17 -14.24
N VAL A 712 17.33 -0.02 -14.51
CA VAL A 712 18.03 -1.10 -15.24
C VAL A 712 18.34 -0.64 -16.67
N GLY A 713 17.32 -0.22 -17.43
CA GLY A 713 17.54 0.27 -18.79
C GLY A 713 18.50 1.47 -18.87
N THR A 714 18.38 2.43 -17.94
CA THR A 714 19.34 3.56 -17.90
C THR A 714 20.77 3.10 -17.59
N MET A 715 20.93 2.13 -16.69
CA MET A 715 22.25 1.59 -16.36
C MET A 715 22.81 0.77 -17.53
N GLY A 716 21.97 -0.01 -18.23
CA GLY A 716 22.35 -0.70 -19.47
C GLY A 716 22.92 0.25 -20.52
N ILE A 717 22.17 1.28 -20.87
CA ILE A 717 22.60 2.29 -21.86
C ILE A 717 23.90 3.01 -21.42
N LEU A 718 23.96 3.44 -20.14
CA LEU A 718 25.09 4.26 -19.67
C LEU A 718 26.37 3.46 -19.35
N TYR A 719 26.30 2.17 -19.20
CA TYR A 719 27.43 1.27 -18.91
C TYR A 719 27.63 0.20 -19.99
N GLY A 720 26.70 0.01 -20.94
CA GLY A 720 26.73 -1.04 -21.96
C GLY A 720 27.77 -0.86 -23.07
N GLY A 721 28.26 0.37 -23.30
CA GLY A 721 29.22 0.67 -24.37
C GLY A 721 30.70 0.28 -24.11
N GLY A 722 30.99 -0.54 -23.08
CA GLY A 722 32.33 -0.99 -22.75
C GLY A 722 32.67 -2.41 -23.25
N GLU A 723 33.96 -2.71 -23.47
CA GLU A 723 34.42 -4.09 -23.71
C GLU A 723 34.02 -4.97 -22.53
N GLY A 724 33.18 -6.01 -22.73
CA GLY A 724 32.70 -6.92 -21.71
C GLY A 724 31.32 -6.61 -21.13
N GLY A 725 30.53 -5.76 -21.80
CA GLY A 725 29.12 -5.53 -21.46
C GLY A 725 28.87 -4.62 -20.26
N ALA A 726 27.58 -4.40 -19.94
CA ALA A 726 27.13 -3.50 -18.88
C ALA A 726 27.57 -3.95 -17.49
N TRP A 727 27.55 -5.26 -17.20
CA TRP A 727 27.93 -5.81 -15.90
C TRP A 727 29.41 -5.62 -15.59
N ALA A 728 30.27 -5.89 -16.55
CA ALA A 728 31.73 -5.68 -16.39
C ALA A 728 32.03 -4.20 -16.13
N SER A 729 31.43 -3.30 -16.88
CA SER A 729 31.56 -1.86 -16.70
C SER A 729 31.06 -1.39 -15.32
N MET A 730 29.94 -1.91 -14.86
CA MET A 730 29.40 -1.64 -13.52
C MET A 730 30.27 -2.20 -12.41
N SER A 731 30.83 -3.42 -12.56
CA SER A 731 31.74 -4.01 -11.56
C SER A 731 33.02 -3.18 -11.36
N HIS A 732 33.48 -2.49 -12.40
CA HIS A 732 34.59 -1.55 -12.32
C HIS A 732 34.21 -0.19 -11.72
N ALA A 733 32.99 0.29 -11.98
CA ALA A 733 32.48 1.57 -11.49
C ALA A 733 32.07 1.56 -10.02
N PHE A 734 31.63 0.42 -9.51
CA PHE A 734 31.14 0.26 -8.14
C PHE A 734 32.00 -0.73 -7.35
N THR A 735 32.34 -0.35 -6.12
CA THR A 735 32.81 -1.32 -5.12
C THR A 735 31.60 -2.04 -4.52
N HIS A 736 31.76 -3.22 -3.93
CA HIS A 736 30.68 -3.93 -3.23
C HIS A 736 29.94 -3.03 -2.23
N LEU A 737 30.68 -2.18 -1.53
CA LEU A 737 30.12 -1.26 -0.54
C LEU A 737 29.34 -0.10 -1.19
N SER A 738 29.85 0.49 -2.26
CA SER A 738 29.16 1.57 -2.98
C SER A 738 27.93 1.04 -3.73
N GLY A 739 28.00 -0.16 -4.31
CA GLY A 739 26.85 -0.84 -4.91
C GLY A 739 25.75 -1.15 -3.90
N PHE A 740 26.09 -1.65 -2.71
CA PHE A 740 25.08 -1.87 -1.66
C PHE A 740 24.48 -0.56 -1.13
N SER A 741 25.26 0.51 -1.06
CA SER A 741 24.79 1.85 -0.73
C SER A 741 23.83 2.41 -1.79
N PHE A 742 24.14 2.22 -3.07
CA PHE A 742 23.31 2.60 -4.20
C PHE A 742 21.97 1.82 -4.18
N LEU A 743 22.04 0.51 -3.99
CA LEU A 743 20.87 -0.34 -3.77
C LEU A 743 20.01 0.17 -2.62
N THR A 744 20.61 0.44 -1.46
CA THR A 744 19.89 0.92 -0.27
C THR A 744 19.20 2.24 -0.52
N PHE A 745 19.86 3.20 -1.17
CA PHE A 745 19.27 4.49 -1.46
C PHE A 745 18.07 4.35 -2.39
N ASN A 746 18.21 3.66 -3.52
CA ASN A 746 17.15 3.50 -4.51
C ASN A 746 15.99 2.62 -4.02
N LEU A 747 16.27 1.72 -3.08
CA LEU A 747 15.25 0.92 -2.39
C LEU A 747 14.36 1.77 -1.49
N LEU A 748 14.96 2.65 -0.67
CA LEU A 748 14.28 3.39 0.39
C LEU A 748 13.88 4.81 0.01
N CYS A 749 14.41 5.39 -1.07
CA CYS A 749 14.04 6.73 -1.52
C CYS A 749 12.59 6.82 -2.01
N ALA A 750 12.16 8.02 -2.37
CA ALA A 750 10.83 8.24 -2.91
C ALA A 750 10.46 7.23 -4.00
N PRO A 751 9.24 6.70 -4.00
CA PRO A 751 8.80 5.72 -5.00
C PRO A 751 8.58 6.37 -6.36
N CYS A 752 8.18 5.57 -7.35
CA CYS A 752 7.85 6.06 -8.69
C CYS A 752 6.75 7.15 -8.68
N PHE A 753 6.70 7.97 -9.71
CA PHE A 753 5.75 9.10 -9.81
C PHE A 753 4.29 8.65 -9.64
N ALA A 754 3.93 7.48 -10.13
CA ALA A 754 2.60 6.92 -9.95
C ALA A 754 2.27 6.69 -8.46
N ALA A 755 3.21 6.17 -7.69
CA ALA A 755 3.06 5.99 -6.24
C ALA A 755 3.10 7.33 -5.49
N MET A 756 3.93 8.30 -5.91
CA MET A 756 3.88 9.66 -5.36
C MET A 756 2.50 10.31 -5.61
N GLY A 757 1.89 10.06 -6.78
CA GLY A 757 0.52 10.46 -7.07
C GLY A 757 -0.51 9.82 -6.13
N ALA A 758 -0.30 8.57 -5.71
CA ALA A 758 -1.11 7.91 -4.70
C ALA A 758 -0.88 8.54 -3.31
N ILE A 759 0.37 8.80 -2.92
CA ILE A 759 0.72 9.52 -1.68
C ILE A 759 -0.02 10.87 -1.63
N LYS A 760 0.05 11.66 -2.70
CA LYS A 760 -0.64 12.96 -2.80
C LYS A 760 -2.15 12.84 -2.57
N ARG A 761 -2.77 11.80 -3.12
CA ARG A 761 -4.20 11.55 -2.99
C ARG A 761 -4.57 11.14 -1.56
N GLU A 762 -3.82 10.22 -0.95
CA GLU A 762 -4.14 9.69 0.37
C GLU A 762 -3.76 10.66 1.51
N MET A 763 -2.72 11.48 1.30
CA MET A 763 -2.37 12.54 2.25
C MET A 763 -3.34 13.72 2.25
N ASN A 764 -4.07 13.92 1.15
CA ASN A 764 -5.05 15.02 0.94
C ASN A 764 -4.55 16.40 1.38
N SER A 765 -3.23 16.63 1.32
CA SER A 765 -2.57 17.86 1.75
C SER A 765 -1.22 18.01 1.05
N ARG A 766 -1.00 19.16 0.38
CA ARG A 766 0.28 19.45 -0.28
C ARG A 766 1.45 19.41 0.70
N LYS A 767 1.25 19.96 1.91
CA LYS A 767 2.29 19.98 2.95
C LYS A 767 2.70 18.57 3.37
N TRP A 768 1.74 17.69 3.63
CA TRP A 768 2.00 16.33 4.03
C TRP A 768 2.57 15.46 2.90
N THR A 769 2.19 15.73 1.65
CA THR A 769 2.76 15.06 0.48
C THR A 769 4.25 15.34 0.35
N TRP A 770 4.64 16.62 0.36
CA TRP A 770 6.04 16.99 0.28
C TRP A 770 6.86 16.55 1.50
N PHE A 771 6.24 16.55 2.67
CA PHE A 771 6.86 16.02 3.88
C PHE A 771 7.13 14.52 3.77
N ALA A 772 6.18 13.74 3.24
CA ALA A 772 6.35 12.29 3.04
C ALA A 772 7.49 11.99 2.07
N ILE A 773 7.46 12.61 0.88
CA ILE A 773 8.50 12.42 -0.15
C ILE A 773 9.89 12.86 0.37
N GLY A 774 9.95 14.01 1.02
CA GLY A 774 11.20 14.51 1.62
C GLY A 774 11.72 13.62 2.74
N TYR A 775 10.82 13.05 3.55
CA TYR A 775 11.17 12.10 4.61
C TYR A 775 11.74 10.81 4.03
N GLU A 776 11.12 10.23 3.01
CA GLU A 776 11.60 9.01 2.34
C GLU A 776 12.99 9.22 1.74
N CYS A 777 13.20 10.30 0.98
CA CYS A 777 14.52 10.63 0.42
C CYS A 777 15.58 10.87 1.50
N LEU A 778 15.25 11.63 2.54
CA LEU A 778 16.18 11.91 3.63
C LEU A 778 16.54 10.64 4.41
N PHE A 779 15.54 9.82 4.73
CA PHE A 779 15.76 8.56 5.44
C PHE A 779 16.64 7.62 4.63
N ALA A 780 16.37 7.45 3.33
CA ALA A 780 17.18 6.68 2.40
C ALA A 780 18.63 7.17 2.37
N TYR A 781 18.82 8.47 2.24
CA TYR A 781 20.15 9.08 2.22
C TYR A 781 20.93 8.82 3.51
N LEU A 782 20.30 9.00 4.68
CA LEU A 782 20.95 8.81 5.97
C LEU A 782 21.31 7.34 6.22
N VAL A 783 20.45 6.40 5.80
CA VAL A 783 20.75 4.96 5.92
C VAL A 783 21.87 4.55 4.99
N ALA A 784 21.84 4.97 3.72
CA ALA A 784 22.89 4.68 2.74
C ALA A 784 24.25 5.29 3.16
N LEU A 785 24.22 6.53 3.68
CA LEU A 785 25.42 7.18 4.25
C LEU A 785 26.01 6.38 5.42
N ALA A 786 25.16 5.93 6.33
CA ALA A 786 25.61 5.15 7.48
C ALA A 786 26.22 3.81 7.04
N ILE A 787 25.59 3.11 6.09
CA ILE A 787 26.09 1.84 5.54
C ILE A 787 27.45 2.06 4.87
N TYR A 788 27.56 3.04 3.97
CA TYR A 788 28.80 3.29 3.24
C TYR A 788 29.94 3.72 4.16
N GLN A 789 29.76 4.78 4.95
CA GLN A 789 30.84 5.36 5.75
C GLN A 789 31.29 4.46 6.91
N ILE A 790 30.38 3.69 7.50
CA ILE A 790 30.75 2.72 8.54
C ILE A 790 31.34 1.47 7.91
N GLY A 791 30.78 1.00 6.79
CA GLY A 791 31.32 -0.12 6.03
C GLY A 791 32.73 0.13 5.54
N ALA A 792 33.05 1.36 5.16
CA ALA A 792 34.39 1.77 4.73
C ALA A 792 35.50 1.53 5.77
N ILE A 793 35.16 1.43 7.06
CA ILE A 793 36.11 1.07 8.13
C ILE A 793 36.58 -0.38 7.97
N PHE A 794 35.73 -1.25 7.46
CA PHE A 794 35.98 -2.68 7.34
C PHE A 794 36.40 -3.10 5.94
N ALA A 795 36.22 -2.23 4.94
CA ALA A 795 36.58 -2.48 3.55
C ALA A 795 38.01 -1.95 3.28
N ALA A 796 38.86 -2.82 2.75
CA ALA A 796 40.28 -2.46 2.45
C ALA A 796 40.39 -1.54 1.22
N ASP A 797 39.37 -1.57 0.36
CA ASP A 797 39.41 -0.97 -0.98
C ASP A 797 38.84 0.44 -1.01
N VAL A 798 38.39 0.99 0.13
CA VAL A 798 37.68 2.28 0.19
C VAL A 798 38.41 3.24 1.13
N SER A 799 38.64 4.46 0.64
CA SER A 799 39.26 5.52 1.48
C SER A 799 38.21 6.10 2.45
N VAL A 800 38.49 6.02 3.76
CA VAL A 800 37.62 6.54 4.81
C VAL A 800 37.66 8.07 4.82
N SER A 801 36.50 8.71 4.59
CA SER A 801 36.33 10.15 4.82
C SER A 801 36.08 10.42 6.30
N VAL A 802 36.98 11.11 6.97
CA VAL A 802 36.85 11.45 8.41
C VAL A 802 35.55 12.26 8.66
N ILE A 803 35.22 13.21 7.79
CA ILE A 803 34.01 14.03 7.91
C ILE A 803 32.76 13.16 7.69
N GLY A 804 32.79 12.31 6.66
CA GLY A 804 31.71 11.37 6.37
C GLY A 804 31.47 10.38 7.52
N LEU A 805 32.53 9.84 8.09
CA LEU A 805 32.45 8.93 9.24
C LEU A 805 31.84 9.62 10.48
N ILE A 806 32.26 10.84 10.81
CA ILE A 806 31.68 11.62 11.91
C ILE A 806 30.18 11.84 11.66
N ALA A 807 29.80 12.20 10.44
CA ALA A 807 28.40 12.36 10.06
C ALA A 807 27.61 11.06 10.21
N ALA A 808 28.13 9.93 9.74
CA ALA A 808 27.51 8.61 9.87
C ALA A 808 27.33 8.18 11.33
N ILE A 809 28.36 8.36 12.15
CA ILE A 809 28.29 8.07 13.59
C ILE A 809 27.22 8.96 14.27
N ALA A 810 27.17 10.25 13.92
CA ALA A 810 26.16 11.16 14.44
C ALA A 810 24.75 10.74 14.04
N VAL A 811 24.54 10.29 12.78
CA VAL A 811 23.26 9.76 12.29
C VAL A 811 22.85 8.51 13.04
N VAL A 812 23.76 7.55 13.20
CA VAL A 812 23.48 6.32 13.95
C VAL A 812 23.21 6.62 15.42
N ALA A 813 24.01 7.48 16.05
CA ALA A 813 23.80 7.90 17.44
C ALA A 813 22.45 8.59 17.62
N LEU A 814 22.05 9.48 16.69
CA LEU A 814 20.73 10.11 16.68
C LEU A 814 19.62 9.07 16.50
N GLY A 815 19.77 8.13 15.57
CA GLY A 815 18.85 7.04 15.35
C GLY A 815 18.68 6.17 16.60
N VAL A 816 19.76 5.72 17.22
CA VAL A 816 19.76 4.96 18.47
C VAL A 816 19.15 5.77 19.60
N TYR A 817 19.51 7.04 19.73
CA TYR A 817 18.88 7.95 20.71
C TYR A 817 17.37 8.02 20.51
N MET A 818 16.90 8.20 19.29
CA MET A 818 15.45 8.23 18.97
C MET A 818 14.77 6.89 19.24
N LEU A 819 15.46 5.76 19.03
CA LEU A 819 14.94 4.42 19.33
C LEU A 819 14.89 4.13 20.83
N VAL A 820 15.90 4.54 21.60
CA VAL A 820 16.01 4.24 23.03
C VAL A 820 15.28 5.28 23.89
N ARG A 821 15.15 6.52 23.40
CA ARG A 821 14.43 7.60 24.12
C ARG A 821 13.07 7.06 24.59
N PRO A 822 12.81 7.09 25.94
CA PRO A 822 11.53 6.62 26.43
C PRO A 822 10.42 7.48 25.85
N TYR A 823 9.39 6.82 25.31
CA TYR A 823 8.16 7.49 24.93
C TYR A 823 7.48 7.98 26.20
N LYS A 824 7.48 9.27 26.41
CA LYS A 824 6.67 9.89 27.47
C LYS A 824 5.38 10.32 26.82
N GLU A 825 4.31 9.62 27.15
CA GLU A 825 2.97 9.95 26.69
C GLU A 825 2.65 11.43 26.93
N ALA A 826 2.17 12.10 25.88
CA ALA A 826 1.64 13.45 25.94
C ALA A 826 0.32 13.52 26.74
N THR A 827 -0.16 12.42 27.27
CA THR A 827 -1.49 12.20 27.83
C THR A 827 -1.53 11.96 29.32
N MET A 828 -0.41 12.00 30.05
CA MET A 828 -0.51 12.02 31.51
C MET A 828 -1.14 13.34 32.01
N LEU A 829 -2.15 13.25 32.84
CA LEU A 829 -2.84 14.39 33.45
C LEU A 829 -1.89 15.36 34.12
N THR A 830 -0.77 14.87 34.66
CA THR A 830 0.20 15.62 35.48
C THR A 830 1.38 16.21 34.74
N LYS A 831 1.64 15.81 33.47
CA LYS A 831 2.79 16.32 32.71
C LYS A 831 2.38 16.86 31.36
N LYS A 832 2.36 18.18 31.20
CA LYS A 832 2.57 18.80 29.89
C LYS A 832 3.99 18.41 29.44
N VAL A 833 4.13 17.30 28.74
CA VAL A 833 5.40 16.92 28.16
C VAL A 833 5.74 17.94 27.09
N LYS A 834 6.70 18.81 27.36
CA LYS A 834 7.40 19.50 26.30
C LYS A 834 8.09 18.42 25.47
N VAL A 835 7.45 18.03 24.39
CA VAL A 835 8.10 17.29 23.33
C VAL A 835 8.96 18.32 22.60
N ASN A 836 10.26 18.35 22.91
CA ASN A 836 11.22 19.18 22.18
C ASN A 836 11.37 18.65 20.76
#